data_0418cbb0035ec859eb091ab84c5d6ef1
#
_entry.id   0418cbb0035ec859eb091ab84c5d6ef1
#
_cell.length_a   1.000
_cell.length_b   1.000
_cell.length_c   1.000
_cell.angle_alpha   90.00
_cell.angle_beta   90.00
_cell.angle_gamma   90.00
#
_symmetry.space_group_name_H-M   'P 1'
#
loop_
_entity.id
_entity.type
_entity.pdbx_description
1 polymer ?
#
loop_
_entity_poly.entity_id
_entity_poly.type
_entity_poly.pdbx_seq_one_letter_code
_entity_poly.pdbx_strand_id
1 'polypeptide(L)'
;MKKKTWMILCACVVSFQAAMAQRITRQYDNVQFASVLKDMNAQQSRYTINFVYDELEDFRVTKHIQGLSVPDAIRQLIGFYPIKMTQLGDVIVVECTQKAPTKMTGHVIDSHHQPVEFANVALLSPTDSTLITGGVTNEDGLFVIPCEARRAIVRVSCVGYRTMYHAYPTGNIGTIALQGATNNLKTVVVKAMRQSIKMGQEGMVVDIQNSDLNKIGTATDVLRELPRVNVSSDGAVSVFAKGSPLIYINNRAIRSTQELQQLKSDNIKNVEIITSPGARYGATTQSVIRIKTIRRQDEGWSGQSYTTASYNRWWAASEYLSSAYRQGKTEVFGELGGHTRPASEDDHLTNTIDGSKQIFIKQTAPIVYRSKGATAKVGVDFSANDNSNLGMTYEYQYGSGRGTIPGGLQQIWENTHLVGSLYNAGDISDYSTPIHNFNAYYIGKVGKLSVDFNATYYWKRSGRIMHMCEQGTDLESRDVHTQSSQHGRMSAAKLVLSYPLWSGTLSAGSELSSSNTLGRYNNDEQYVDASNTEIRERNIAGFAEYALNLGSLSVGAGVRYEHITSRYYTYGQWQEQPSRRYADWFPSASLSWSKGKWSWQLGYTRKTHRPSYNSLRDEIQYDNRYTYEGGNPYLRSSVVDNVDLNVVHGWLSLNAGYRYTDKPMIWTASLYQGQDIIFLRNLNFTHSQGVYASLVATPRLGCYHPMFEVDYSQTFLGRGPVDITPQPAQANFSFRANNRLNIGQHTRIFVNLSYSPLQRDELLCIRPTGSLDVRLTRSLLSDQLVVGLFANDLLKTSKERWALYGSHTQLTKDAYGYSRCVGITLSYNYHPRRSKYRGTGAGNAEKNRL
;
A
#
# COMPACT_ATOMS: atom_id res chain seq x y z
N MET A 1 -8.66 -8.81 -48.71
CA MET A 1 -7.73 -8.74 -47.57
C MET A 1 -7.97 -9.76 -46.46
N LYS A 2 -8.84 -10.79 -46.64
CA LYS A 2 -9.17 -11.78 -45.55
C LYS A 2 -8.45 -13.15 -45.67
N LYS A 3 -7.62 -13.38 -46.65
CA LYS A 3 -6.92 -14.66 -46.86
C LYS A 3 -5.42 -14.66 -46.47
N LYS A 4 -4.79 -13.50 -46.25
CA LYS A 4 -3.37 -13.42 -45.83
C LYS A 4 -3.14 -13.51 -44.32
N THR A 5 -4.13 -13.18 -43.51
CA THR A 5 -4.02 -13.21 -42.04
C THR A 5 -4.12 -14.63 -41.47
N TRP A 6 -4.81 -15.54 -42.15
CA TRP A 6 -4.89 -16.96 -41.73
C TRP A 6 -3.63 -17.77 -42.05
N MET A 7 -2.87 -17.42 -43.07
CA MET A 7 -1.60 -18.09 -43.37
C MET A 7 -0.48 -17.74 -42.39
N ILE A 8 -0.47 -16.55 -41.80
CA ILE A 8 0.51 -16.15 -40.78
C ILE A 8 0.19 -16.83 -39.44
N LEU A 9 -1.10 -17.00 -39.12
CA LEU A 9 -1.49 -17.71 -37.87
C LEU A 9 -1.20 -19.22 -37.96
N CYS A 10 -1.37 -19.85 -39.14
CA CYS A 10 -1.00 -21.25 -39.34
C CYS A 10 0.51 -21.47 -39.41
N ALA A 11 1.28 -20.51 -39.91
CA ALA A 11 2.76 -20.60 -39.90
C ALA A 11 3.34 -20.47 -38.52
N CYS A 12 2.74 -19.69 -37.62
CA CYS A 12 3.12 -19.59 -36.20
C CYS A 12 2.76 -20.84 -35.36
N VAL A 13 1.73 -21.59 -35.77
CA VAL A 13 1.34 -22.84 -35.05
C VAL A 13 2.19 -24.03 -35.49
N VAL A 14 2.68 -24.05 -36.74
CA VAL A 14 3.55 -25.12 -37.25
C VAL A 14 5.01 -24.97 -36.76
N SER A 15 5.46 -23.73 -36.48
CA SER A 15 6.80 -23.51 -35.91
C SER A 15 6.89 -23.80 -34.41
N PHE A 16 5.75 -24.03 -33.72
CA PHE A 16 5.75 -24.38 -32.30
C PHE A 16 5.83 -25.90 -32.02
N GLN A 17 5.74 -26.75 -33.04
CA GLN A 17 5.87 -28.20 -32.91
C GLN A 17 7.29 -28.76 -33.06
N ALA A 18 8.26 -27.95 -33.43
CA ALA A 18 9.63 -28.42 -33.67
C ALA A 18 10.62 -28.30 -32.48
N ALA A 19 10.14 -27.95 -31.30
CA ALA A 19 10.93 -27.88 -30.06
C ALA A 19 10.40 -28.79 -28.96
N MET A 20 9.98 -29.99 -29.27
CA MET A 20 9.80 -31.04 -28.25
C MET A 20 11.18 -31.55 -27.85
N ALA A 21 11.78 -30.90 -26.84
CA ALA A 21 12.91 -31.50 -26.12
C ALA A 21 12.48 -32.87 -25.64
N GLN A 22 13.27 -33.91 -25.95
CA GLN A 22 13.02 -35.30 -25.57
C GLN A 22 12.83 -35.32 -24.04
N ARG A 23 11.62 -35.65 -23.59
CA ARG A 23 11.25 -35.67 -22.15
C ARG A 23 11.35 -37.07 -21.63
N ILE A 24 11.97 -37.23 -20.45
CA ILE A 24 12.13 -38.52 -19.77
C ILE A 24 10.96 -38.73 -18.82
N THR A 25 10.35 -39.93 -18.92
CA THR A 25 9.36 -40.43 -17.95
C THR A 25 9.81 -41.83 -17.52
N ARG A 26 10.27 -41.96 -16.29
CA ARG A 26 10.81 -43.24 -15.75
C ARG A 26 10.59 -43.30 -14.25
N GLN A 27 10.44 -44.52 -13.77
CA GLN A 27 10.45 -44.84 -12.35
C GLN A 27 11.70 -45.65 -12.05
N TYR A 28 12.49 -45.21 -11.13
CA TYR A 28 13.65 -45.87 -10.59
C TYR A 28 13.35 -46.30 -9.16
N ASP A 29 13.67 -47.50 -8.77
CA ASP A 29 13.46 -48.05 -7.44
C ASP A 29 14.76 -48.69 -6.96
N ASN A 30 15.40 -48.07 -5.99
CA ASN A 30 16.70 -48.43 -5.41
C ASN A 30 17.79 -48.78 -6.45
N VAL A 31 17.86 -48.05 -7.57
CA VAL A 31 18.79 -48.28 -8.68
C VAL A 31 20.08 -47.47 -8.45
N GLN A 32 21.24 -48.06 -8.78
CA GLN A 32 22.51 -47.36 -8.72
C GLN A 32 22.50 -46.11 -9.63
N PHE A 33 22.91 -44.95 -9.08
CA PHE A 33 22.88 -43.67 -9.81
C PHE A 33 23.72 -43.68 -11.10
N ALA A 34 24.89 -44.34 -11.06
CA ALA A 34 25.71 -44.52 -12.25
C ALA A 34 24.98 -45.32 -13.35
N SER A 35 24.23 -46.35 -12.99
CA SER A 35 23.41 -47.14 -13.91
C SER A 35 22.25 -46.36 -14.49
N VAL A 36 21.64 -45.47 -13.69
CA VAL A 36 20.59 -44.56 -14.17
C VAL A 36 21.12 -43.55 -15.19
N LEU A 37 22.29 -42.96 -14.95
CA LEU A 37 22.93 -42.05 -15.91
C LEU A 37 23.28 -42.77 -17.22
N LYS A 38 23.73 -44.05 -17.15
CA LYS A 38 24.01 -44.87 -18.32
C LYS A 38 22.71 -45.18 -19.10
N ASP A 39 21.62 -45.51 -18.43
CA ASP A 39 20.30 -45.72 -19.04
C ASP A 39 19.80 -44.42 -19.73
N MET A 40 19.91 -43.27 -19.05
CA MET A 40 19.56 -41.96 -19.63
C MET A 40 20.40 -41.61 -20.84
N ASN A 41 21.70 -41.92 -20.81
CA ASN A 41 22.59 -41.63 -21.93
C ASN A 41 22.27 -42.51 -23.15
N ALA A 42 21.79 -43.75 -22.93
CA ALA A 42 21.41 -44.69 -23.99
C ALA A 42 20.05 -44.37 -24.66
N GLN A 43 19.14 -43.68 -23.94
CA GLN A 43 17.76 -43.43 -24.38
C GLN A 43 17.55 -42.07 -25.08
N GLN A 44 18.56 -41.23 -25.11
CA GLN A 44 18.49 -39.91 -25.73
C GLN A 44 19.70 -39.61 -26.59
N SER A 45 19.54 -38.77 -27.60
CA SER A 45 20.58 -38.47 -28.59
C SER A 45 21.09 -37.04 -28.51
N ARG A 46 20.50 -36.19 -27.71
CA ARG A 46 20.83 -34.75 -27.64
C ARG A 46 22.02 -34.47 -26.75
N TYR A 47 22.07 -35.12 -25.57
CA TYR A 47 23.09 -34.84 -24.57
C TYR A 47 24.08 -35.99 -24.46
N THR A 48 25.34 -35.66 -24.21
CA THR A 48 26.37 -36.65 -23.82
C THR A 48 26.58 -36.50 -22.31
N ILE A 49 26.22 -37.56 -21.55
CA ILE A 49 26.36 -37.54 -20.09
C ILE A 49 27.67 -38.23 -19.72
N ASN A 50 28.61 -37.45 -19.22
CA ASN A 50 29.94 -37.91 -18.79
C ASN A 50 29.99 -38.02 -17.25
N PHE A 51 30.42 -39.15 -16.74
CA PHE A 51 30.58 -39.39 -15.31
C PHE A 51 31.64 -40.48 -15.06
N VAL A 52 32.20 -40.49 -13.85
CA VAL A 52 33.11 -41.53 -13.41
C VAL A 52 32.28 -42.56 -12.65
N TYR A 53 32.27 -43.78 -13.16
CA TYR A 53 31.41 -44.85 -12.61
C TYR A 53 31.69 -45.13 -11.14
N ASP A 54 32.97 -45.35 -10.77
CA ASP A 54 33.41 -45.68 -9.41
C ASP A 54 33.13 -44.57 -8.38
N GLU A 55 33.02 -43.33 -8.81
CA GLU A 55 32.65 -42.20 -7.93
C GLU A 55 31.14 -42.25 -7.56
N LEU A 56 30.27 -42.81 -8.41
CA LEU A 56 28.83 -42.72 -8.31
C LEU A 56 28.12 -44.05 -8.05
N GLU A 57 28.85 -45.19 -8.05
CA GLU A 57 28.26 -46.56 -7.96
C GLU A 57 27.51 -46.84 -6.64
N ASP A 58 27.97 -46.23 -5.54
CA ASP A 58 27.39 -46.44 -4.22
C ASP A 58 26.09 -45.63 -3.98
N PHE A 59 25.87 -44.58 -4.77
CA PHE A 59 24.66 -43.76 -4.66
C PHE A 59 23.49 -44.46 -5.32
N ARG A 60 22.35 -44.56 -4.61
CA ARG A 60 21.15 -45.20 -5.08
C ARG A 60 19.97 -44.26 -5.09
N VAL A 61 19.13 -44.37 -6.09
CA VAL A 61 17.99 -43.47 -6.28
C VAL A 61 16.68 -44.25 -6.40
N THR A 62 15.67 -43.74 -5.67
CA THR A 62 14.29 -44.13 -5.79
C THR A 62 13.51 -42.88 -6.15
N LYS A 63 13.02 -42.80 -7.38
CA LYS A 63 12.37 -41.58 -7.86
C LYS A 63 11.49 -41.86 -9.07
N HIS A 64 10.32 -41.21 -9.09
CA HIS A 64 9.47 -41.19 -10.27
C HIS A 64 9.70 -39.87 -11.05
N ILE A 65 10.22 -39.99 -12.26
CA ILE A 65 10.44 -38.86 -13.16
C ILE A 65 9.32 -38.87 -14.18
N GLN A 66 8.64 -37.71 -14.33
CA GLN A 66 7.54 -37.59 -15.27
C GLN A 66 7.73 -36.36 -16.16
N GLY A 67 7.98 -36.59 -17.45
CA GLY A 67 7.99 -35.55 -18.46
C GLY A 67 9.05 -34.44 -18.29
N LEU A 68 10.22 -34.77 -17.69
CA LEU A 68 11.29 -33.81 -17.46
C LEU A 68 12.32 -33.81 -18.62
N SER A 69 13.00 -32.67 -18.80
CA SER A 69 14.21 -32.61 -19.65
C SER A 69 15.33 -33.42 -18.99
N VAL A 70 16.29 -33.92 -19.78
CA VAL A 70 17.43 -34.67 -19.26
C VAL A 70 18.21 -33.93 -18.16
N PRO A 71 18.55 -32.63 -18.30
CA PRO A 71 19.23 -31.90 -17.24
C PRO A 71 18.36 -31.76 -15.96
N ASP A 72 17.04 -31.55 -16.10
CA ASP A 72 16.17 -31.42 -14.94
C ASP A 72 15.91 -32.76 -14.25
N ALA A 73 15.84 -33.83 -15.02
CA ALA A 73 15.76 -35.19 -14.48
C ALA A 73 17.01 -35.53 -13.66
N ILE A 74 18.20 -35.25 -14.18
CA ILE A 74 19.44 -35.46 -13.44
C ILE A 74 19.50 -34.59 -12.17
N ARG A 75 19.10 -33.32 -12.21
CA ARG A 75 19.05 -32.45 -11.02
C ARG A 75 18.10 -33.00 -9.97
N GLN A 76 16.96 -33.52 -10.39
CA GLN A 76 15.99 -34.12 -9.46
C GLN A 76 16.53 -35.42 -8.82
N LEU A 77 17.29 -36.22 -9.57
CA LEU A 77 17.90 -37.45 -9.09
C LEU A 77 19.11 -37.25 -8.17
N ILE A 78 19.87 -36.18 -8.38
CA ILE A 78 20.99 -35.82 -7.49
C ILE A 78 20.46 -35.55 -6.06
N GLY A 79 19.32 -34.89 -5.93
CA GLY A 79 18.70 -34.63 -4.62
C GLY A 79 19.68 -33.98 -3.64
N PHE A 80 19.93 -34.65 -2.51
CA PHE A 80 20.82 -34.19 -1.43
C PHE A 80 22.20 -34.87 -1.44
N TYR A 81 22.51 -35.67 -2.46
CA TYR A 81 23.82 -36.29 -2.58
C TYR A 81 24.92 -35.26 -2.87
N PRO A 82 26.13 -35.45 -2.42
CA PRO A 82 27.27 -34.59 -2.71
C PRO A 82 27.73 -34.77 -4.18
N ILE A 83 26.79 -34.58 -5.11
CA ILE A 83 26.98 -34.73 -6.55
C ILE A 83 26.66 -33.42 -7.22
N LYS A 84 27.48 -32.99 -8.16
CA LYS A 84 27.28 -31.79 -8.95
C LYS A 84 27.08 -32.14 -10.41
N MET A 85 26.15 -31.47 -11.04
CA MET A 85 25.94 -31.51 -12.48
C MET A 85 26.41 -30.19 -13.08
N THR A 86 27.24 -30.21 -14.07
CA THR A 86 27.68 -29.08 -14.88
C THR A 86 27.29 -29.34 -16.34
N GLN A 87 26.59 -28.40 -16.95
CA GLN A 87 26.16 -28.48 -18.33
C GLN A 87 26.94 -27.46 -19.18
N LEU A 88 27.59 -27.96 -20.24
CA LEU A 88 28.32 -27.16 -21.21
C LEU A 88 27.79 -27.48 -22.62
N GLY A 89 26.78 -26.70 -23.05
CA GLY A 89 26.05 -26.98 -24.29
C GLY A 89 25.30 -28.31 -24.20
N ASP A 90 25.63 -29.25 -25.08
CA ASP A 90 25.00 -30.58 -25.11
C ASP A 90 25.79 -31.63 -24.31
N VAL A 91 26.85 -31.23 -23.60
CA VAL A 91 27.64 -32.11 -22.72
C VAL A 91 27.23 -31.86 -21.28
N ILE A 92 26.87 -32.91 -20.56
CA ILE A 92 26.56 -32.92 -19.13
C ILE A 92 27.62 -33.70 -18.39
N VAL A 93 28.28 -33.05 -17.42
CA VAL A 93 29.28 -33.68 -16.56
C VAL A 93 28.66 -33.87 -15.17
N VAL A 94 28.68 -35.10 -14.66
CA VAL A 94 28.16 -35.45 -13.30
C VAL A 94 29.32 -36.00 -12.49
N GLU A 95 29.67 -35.33 -11.41
CA GLU A 95 30.82 -35.65 -10.56
C GLU A 95 30.50 -35.59 -9.08
N CYS A 96 31.15 -36.43 -8.28
CA CYS A 96 31.06 -36.32 -6.81
C CYS A 96 31.90 -35.13 -6.34
N THR A 97 31.28 -34.24 -5.54
CA THR A 97 31.95 -33.04 -5.02
C THR A 97 32.82 -33.30 -3.80
N GLN A 98 32.60 -34.42 -3.11
CA GLN A 98 33.38 -34.87 -1.97
C GLN A 98 34.24 -36.09 -2.42
N LYS A 99 35.50 -35.86 -2.75
CA LYS A 99 36.42 -36.90 -3.17
C LYS A 99 37.24 -37.40 -1.96
N ALA A 100 36.90 -38.55 -1.44
CA ALA A 100 37.67 -39.23 -0.39
C ALA A 100 37.93 -40.68 -0.79
N PRO A 101 39.09 -41.29 -0.35
CA PRO A 101 39.46 -42.63 -0.74
C PRO A 101 38.56 -43.73 -0.16
N THR A 102 37.75 -43.37 0.85
CA THR A 102 36.82 -44.28 1.52
C THR A 102 35.46 -43.61 1.73
N LYS A 103 34.41 -44.44 1.88
CA LYS A 103 33.02 -43.94 2.10
C LYS A 103 32.45 -44.64 3.32
N MET A 104 31.56 -43.95 4.05
CA MET A 104 30.73 -44.54 5.09
C MET A 104 29.32 -44.63 4.56
N THR A 105 28.75 -45.83 4.54
CA THR A 105 27.42 -46.12 4.04
C THR A 105 26.58 -46.83 5.12
N GLY A 106 25.29 -46.62 5.10
CA GLY A 106 24.38 -47.27 6.05
C GLY A 106 22.92 -47.01 5.72
N HIS A 107 22.03 -47.64 6.50
CA HIS A 107 20.61 -47.58 6.33
C HIS A 107 19.96 -47.14 7.66
N VAL A 108 19.16 -46.09 7.66
CA VAL A 108 18.47 -45.59 8.85
C VAL A 108 17.00 -45.97 8.77
N ILE A 109 16.54 -46.67 9.81
CA ILE A 109 15.14 -47.13 9.96
C ILE A 109 14.57 -46.64 11.28
N ASP A 110 13.25 -46.65 11.41
CA ASP A 110 12.57 -46.43 12.67
C ASP A 110 12.31 -47.74 13.47
N SER A 111 11.63 -47.65 14.61
CA SER A 111 11.25 -48.79 15.45
C SER A 111 10.26 -49.74 14.79
N HIS A 112 9.62 -49.36 13.69
CA HIS A 112 8.70 -50.17 12.89
C HIS A 112 9.35 -50.74 11.61
N HIS A 113 10.68 -50.63 11.50
CA HIS A 113 11.48 -51.06 10.34
C HIS A 113 11.17 -50.25 9.06
N GLN A 114 10.56 -49.07 9.18
CA GLN A 114 10.33 -48.18 8.05
C GLN A 114 11.56 -47.31 7.81
N PRO A 115 11.95 -46.97 6.56
CA PRO A 115 13.07 -46.10 6.27
C PRO A 115 12.80 -44.71 6.80
N VAL A 116 13.83 -44.08 7.39
CA VAL A 116 13.76 -42.69 7.85
C VAL A 116 14.42 -41.82 6.79
N GLU A 117 13.59 -41.15 5.99
CA GLU A 117 14.01 -40.24 4.95
C GLU A 117 14.50 -38.89 5.53
N PHE A 118 15.47 -38.29 4.86
CA PHE A 118 16.03 -36.98 5.22
C PHE A 118 16.58 -36.87 6.65
N ALA A 119 16.98 -38.01 7.25
CA ALA A 119 17.70 -37.98 8.51
C ALA A 119 19.11 -37.37 8.30
N ASN A 120 19.47 -36.42 9.15
CA ASN A 120 20.80 -35.82 9.13
C ASN A 120 21.83 -36.76 9.74
N VAL A 121 22.84 -37.15 8.98
CA VAL A 121 23.95 -38.02 9.39
C VAL A 121 25.24 -37.20 9.40
N ALA A 122 25.78 -36.98 10.59
CA ALA A 122 27.05 -36.25 10.77
C ALA A 122 28.13 -37.20 11.27
N LEU A 123 29.28 -37.15 10.64
CA LEU A 123 30.49 -37.89 11.05
C LEU A 123 31.35 -36.98 11.90
N LEU A 124 31.59 -37.37 13.15
CA LEU A 124 32.32 -36.58 14.12
C LEU A 124 33.64 -37.30 14.45
N SER A 125 34.70 -36.51 14.74
CA SER A 125 35.98 -37.01 15.20
C SER A 125 35.84 -37.75 16.56
N PRO A 126 36.41 -38.98 16.70
CA PRO A 126 36.35 -39.69 17.98
C PRO A 126 37.10 -39.01 19.11
N THR A 127 38.07 -38.12 18.81
CA THR A 127 38.97 -37.49 19.82
C THR A 127 38.34 -36.24 20.46
N ASP A 128 37.66 -35.41 19.66
CA ASP A 128 37.21 -34.11 20.10
C ASP A 128 35.77 -33.80 19.70
N SER A 129 35.06 -34.77 19.05
CA SER A 129 33.68 -34.63 18.56
C SER A 129 33.48 -33.46 17.56
N THR A 130 34.54 -32.99 16.93
CA THR A 130 34.41 -31.98 15.84
C THR A 130 33.81 -32.66 14.59
N LEU A 131 33.08 -31.86 13.80
CA LEU A 131 32.43 -32.32 12.58
C LEU A 131 33.51 -32.58 11.51
N ILE A 132 33.61 -33.83 11.02
CA ILE A 132 34.46 -34.20 9.90
C ILE A 132 33.73 -33.92 8.59
N THR A 133 32.57 -34.50 8.42
CA THR A 133 31.70 -34.34 7.23
C THR A 133 30.30 -34.83 7.56
N GLY A 134 29.32 -34.73 6.63
CA GLY A 134 28.00 -35.24 6.84
C GLY A 134 27.16 -35.27 5.57
N GLY A 135 25.97 -35.83 5.68
CA GLY A 135 24.98 -35.96 4.61
C GLY A 135 23.60 -36.22 5.18
N VAL A 136 22.65 -36.57 4.32
CA VAL A 136 21.29 -36.92 4.70
C VAL A 136 20.91 -38.25 4.05
N THR A 137 19.97 -38.97 4.65
CA THR A 137 19.40 -40.20 4.07
C THR A 137 18.49 -39.89 2.90
N ASN A 138 18.45 -40.76 1.91
CA ASN A 138 17.48 -40.68 0.80
C ASN A 138 16.08 -41.17 1.23
N GLU A 139 15.16 -41.31 0.28
CA GLU A 139 13.78 -41.78 0.49
C GLU A 139 13.71 -43.24 1.04
N ASP A 140 14.76 -44.05 0.76
CA ASP A 140 14.89 -45.45 1.29
C ASP A 140 15.66 -45.48 2.61
N GLY A 141 15.95 -44.36 3.25
CA GLY A 141 16.75 -44.29 4.49
C GLY A 141 18.24 -44.57 4.29
N LEU A 142 18.74 -44.66 3.06
CA LEU A 142 20.15 -44.94 2.76
C LEU A 142 20.98 -43.69 2.73
N PHE A 143 22.20 -43.71 3.23
CA PHE A 143 23.18 -42.63 3.12
C PHE A 143 24.55 -43.14 2.63
N VAL A 144 25.23 -42.21 1.90
CA VAL A 144 26.59 -42.39 1.42
C VAL A 144 27.38 -41.14 1.70
N ILE A 145 28.38 -41.20 2.56
CA ILE A 145 29.18 -40.05 2.99
C ILE A 145 30.67 -40.36 2.73
N PRO A 146 31.35 -39.72 1.77
CA PRO A 146 32.78 -39.80 1.59
C PRO A 146 33.52 -39.32 2.84
N CYS A 147 34.52 -40.06 3.31
CA CYS A 147 35.23 -39.76 4.55
C CYS A 147 36.65 -40.33 4.51
N GLU A 148 37.67 -39.53 4.93
CA GLU A 148 39.06 -39.96 5.02
C GLU A 148 39.41 -40.62 6.36
N ALA A 149 38.57 -40.48 7.37
CA ALA A 149 38.79 -40.99 8.70
C ALA A 149 38.59 -42.53 8.73
N ARG A 150 39.52 -43.26 9.32
CA ARG A 150 39.38 -44.72 9.50
C ARG A 150 38.27 -45.11 10.50
N ARG A 151 37.85 -44.20 11.38
CA ARG A 151 36.79 -44.36 12.37
C ARG A 151 36.13 -43.03 12.66
N ALA A 152 34.79 -42.97 12.82
CA ALA A 152 34.07 -41.78 13.15
C ALA A 152 32.92 -42.05 14.12
N ILE A 153 32.53 -41.06 14.93
CA ILE A 153 31.28 -41.10 15.66
C ILE A 153 30.17 -40.65 14.68
N VAL A 154 29.25 -41.54 14.39
CA VAL A 154 28.08 -41.27 13.54
C VAL A 154 26.98 -40.72 14.43
N ARG A 155 26.60 -39.46 14.20
CA ARG A 155 25.44 -38.81 14.81
C ARG A 155 24.30 -38.84 13.80
N VAL A 156 23.22 -39.54 14.13
CA VAL A 156 22.01 -39.53 13.30
C VAL A 156 20.90 -38.77 14.03
N SER A 157 20.30 -37.81 13.39
CA SER A 157 19.23 -36.96 13.93
C SER A 157 18.12 -36.73 12.90
N CYS A 158 16.86 -36.90 13.31
CA CYS A 158 15.68 -36.60 12.50
C CYS A 158 14.57 -36.04 13.41
N VAL A 159 13.72 -35.18 12.87
CA VAL A 159 12.57 -34.61 13.59
C VAL A 159 11.62 -35.76 13.99
N GLY A 160 11.25 -35.83 15.27
CA GLY A 160 10.40 -36.89 15.80
C GLY A 160 11.16 -38.10 16.35
N TYR A 161 12.48 -38.14 16.26
CA TYR A 161 13.33 -39.23 16.73
C TYR A 161 14.39 -38.75 17.74
N ARG A 162 14.83 -39.62 18.63
CA ARG A 162 15.96 -39.39 19.52
C ARG A 162 17.26 -39.42 18.72
N THR A 163 18.09 -38.40 18.86
CA THR A 163 19.43 -38.34 18.24
C THR A 163 20.28 -39.51 18.75
N MET A 164 20.86 -40.25 17.84
CA MET A 164 21.75 -41.42 18.15
C MET A 164 23.20 -41.00 17.87
N TYR A 165 24.10 -41.52 18.72
CA TYR A 165 25.55 -41.38 18.60
C TYR A 165 26.15 -42.79 18.76
N HIS A 166 26.99 -43.18 17.79
CA HIS A 166 27.74 -44.41 17.92
C HIS A 166 29.02 -44.35 17.06
N ALA A 167 30.11 -44.95 17.58
CA ALA A 167 31.39 -44.96 16.87
C ALA A 167 31.52 -46.20 15.97
N TYR A 168 31.71 -45.97 14.67
CA TYR A 168 31.89 -47.02 13.66
C TYR A 168 33.21 -46.90 12.94
N PRO A 169 33.80 -48.01 12.48
CA PRO A 169 34.86 -47.99 11.45
C PRO A 169 34.25 -47.50 10.13
N THR A 170 35.07 -46.90 9.26
CA THR A 170 34.65 -46.48 7.91
C THR A 170 34.32 -47.67 7.04
N GLY A 171 33.29 -47.60 6.24
CA GLY A 171 32.74 -48.66 5.39
C GLY A 171 31.23 -48.78 5.53
N ASN A 172 30.67 -49.93 5.19
CA ASN A 172 29.26 -50.20 5.41
C ASN A 172 29.00 -50.53 6.88
N ILE A 173 28.24 -49.65 7.57
CA ILE A 173 27.95 -49.75 8.99
C ILE A 173 26.59 -50.44 9.29
N GLY A 174 25.93 -50.98 8.25
CA GLY A 174 24.68 -51.68 8.38
C GLY A 174 23.47 -50.75 8.70
N THR A 175 22.55 -51.30 9.48
CA THR A 175 21.27 -50.59 9.78
C THR A 175 21.32 -49.90 11.13
N ILE A 176 20.88 -48.64 11.15
CA ILE A 176 20.76 -47.83 12.37
C ILE A 176 19.27 -47.62 12.65
N ALA A 177 18.81 -48.10 13.81
CA ALA A 177 17.43 -47.93 14.24
C ALA A 177 17.28 -46.69 15.13
N LEU A 178 16.44 -45.73 14.71
CA LEU A 178 16.09 -44.55 15.51
C LEU A 178 14.84 -44.82 16.37
N GLN A 179 14.92 -44.43 17.62
CA GLN A 179 13.78 -44.53 18.54
C GLN A 179 12.94 -43.27 18.45
N GLY A 180 11.62 -43.40 18.31
CA GLY A 180 10.69 -42.28 18.33
C GLY A 180 10.86 -41.45 19.64
N ALA A 181 10.99 -40.18 19.52
CA ALA A 181 10.96 -39.29 20.66
C ALA A 181 9.51 -38.84 20.90
N THR A 182 8.89 -39.31 21.99
CA THR A 182 7.75 -38.62 22.58
C THR A 182 8.29 -37.27 23.15
N ASN A 183 8.49 -36.33 22.29
CA ASN A 183 8.74 -34.97 22.76
C ASN A 183 7.42 -34.42 23.29
N ASN A 184 7.22 -34.47 24.59
CA ASN A 184 6.54 -33.35 25.25
C ASN A 184 7.29 -32.13 24.78
N LEU A 185 6.69 -31.34 23.88
CA LEU A 185 7.20 -30.03 23.50
C LEU A 185 7.46 -29.28 24.81
N LYS A 186 8.73 -29.25 25.25
CA LYS A 186 9.14 -28.27 26.26
C LYS A 186 8.61 -26.95 25.73
N THR A 187 7.80 -26.30 26.52
CA THR A 187 7.25 -24.98 26.28
C THR A 187 8.27 -24.19 25.48
N VAL A 188 7.97 -23.93 24.23
CA VAL A 188 8.79 -23.02 23.42
C VAL A 188 8.73 -21.71 24.19
N VAL A 189 9.81 -21.37 24.86
CA VAL A 189 9.98 -20.01 25.37
C VAL A 189 9.94 -19.15 24.11
N VAL A 190 8.78 -18.64 23.83
CA VAL A 190 8.60 -17.61 22.81
C VAL A 190 9.49 -16.47 23.31
N LYS A 191 10.70 -16.36 22.76
CA LYS A 191 11.48 -15.15 22.89
C LYS A 191 10.53 -14.06 22.42
N ALA A 192 10.10 -13.20 23.32
CA ALA A 192 9.13 -12.17 23.04
C ALA A 192 9.56 -11.47 21.74
N MET A 193 8.80 -11.68 20.66
CA MET A 193 9.07 -11.03 19.37
C MET A 193 8.95 -9.53 19.62
N ARG A 194 10.06 -8.85 19.68
CA ARG A 194 10.09 -7.40 19.91
C ARG A 194 9.81 -6.71 18.58
N GLN A 195 8.85 -5.83 18.55
CA GLN A 195 8.68 -4.91 17.44
C GLN A 195 9.99 -4.15 17.25
N SER A 196 10.71 -4.47 16.20
CA SER A 196 11.97 -3.79 15.88
C SER A 196 11.64 -2.57 15.02
N ILE A 197 11.62 -1.40 15.64
CA ILE A 197 11.56 -0.12 14.94
C ILE A 197 13.00 0.37 14.78
N LYS A 198 13.38 0.68 13.54
CA LYS A 198 14.71 1.22 13.20
C LYS A 198 14.54 2.38 12.23
N MET A 199 15.42 3.36 12.31
CA MET A 199 15.53 4.35 11.24
C MET A 199 16.33 3.75 10.09
N GLY A 200 15.67 3.64 8.94
CA GLY A 200 16.31 3.36 7.65
C GLY A 200 16.83 4.66 7.04
N GLN A 201 17.39 4.54 5.84
CA GLN A 201 17.93 5.67 5.09
C GLN A 201 16.84 6.73 4.74
N GLU A 202 15.64 6.30 4.42
CA GLU A 202 14.56 7.20 3.96
C GLU A 202 13.48 7.43 5.02
N GLY A 203 13.37 6.54 6.01
CA GLY A 203 12.31 6.63 7.01
C GLY A 203 12.35 5.56 8.07
N MET A 204 11.33 5.52 8.89
CA MET A 204 11.14 4.55 9.97
C MET A 204 10.72 3.19 9.40
N VAL A 205 11.51 2.15 9.65
CA VAL A 205 11.23 0.76 9.26
C VAL A 205 10.75 -0.03 10.46
N VAL A 206 9.57 -0.62 10.33
CA VAL A 206 8.97 -1.51 11.34
C VAL A 206 8.99 -2.93 10.80
N ASP A 207 9.66 -3.84 11.50
CA ASP A 207 9.67 -5.27 11.17
C ASP A 207 8.36 -5.91 11.61
N ILE A 208 7.54 -6.33 10.65
CA ILE A 208 6.25 -6.98 10.90
C ILE A 208 6.42 -8.49 11.02
N GLN A 209 7.24 -9.09 10.15
CA GLN A 209 7.43 -10.54 10.07
C GLN A 209 7.89 -11.14 11.41
N ASN A 210 8.84 -10.48 12.09
CA ASN A 210 9.42 -10.94 13.35
C ASN A 210 8.78 -10.27 14.57
N SER A 211 7.61 -9.68 14.42
CA SER A 211 6.86 -9.04 15.49
C SER A 211 5.50 -9.71 15.72
N ASP A 212 4.85 -9.35 16.80
CA ASP A 212 3.48 -9.78 17.11
C ASP A 212 2.42 -9.15 16.17
N LEU A 213 2.84 -8.17 15.35
CA LEU A 213 1.99 -7.57 14.32
C LEU A 213 1.77 -8.50 13.11
N ASN A 214 2.57 -9.57 12.97
CA ASN A 214 2.45 -10.49 11.83
C ASN A 214 1.13 -11.28 11.78
N LYS A 215 0.36 -11.32 12.86
CA LYS A 215 -0.89 -12.08 12.96
C LYS A 215 -2.10 -11.24 13.36
N ILE A 216 -2.03 -9.91 13.29
CA ILE A 216 -3.12 -9.05 13.80
C ILE A 216 -4.30 -8.89 12.85
N GLY A 217 -4.19 -9.34 11.61
CA GLY A 217 -5.26 -9.25 10.63
C GLY A 217 -4.76 -8.81 9.26
N THR A 218 -5.08 -7.59 8.86
CA THR A 218 -4.76 -7.00 7.55
C THR A 218 -3.66 -5.94 7.63
N ALA A 219 -3.19 -5.44 6.49
CA ALA A 219 -2.26 -4.32 6.46
C ALA A 219 -2.90 -3.05 7.07
N THR A 220 -4.20 -2.85 6.92
CA THR A 220 -4.93 -1.75 7.59
C THR A 220 -4.81 -1.85 9.11
N ASP A 221 -4.94 -3.07 9.67
CA ASP A 221 -4.79 -3.30 11.11
C ASP A 221 -3.34 -3.08 11.55
N VAL A 222 -2.36 -3.50 10.72
CA VAL A 222 -0.94 -3.20 10.97
C VAL A 222 -0.72 -1.69 11.00
N LEU A 223 -1.22 -0.95 10.01
CA LEU A 223 -1.02 0.49 9.91
C LEU A 223 -1.61 1.26 11.12
N ARG A 224 -2.74 0.80 11.68
CA ARG A 224 -3.32 1.38 12.90
C ARG A 224 -2.42 1.27 14.12
N GLU A 225 -1.61 0.21 14.20
CA GLU A 225 -0.69 -0.06 15.30
C GLU A 225 0.70 0.60 15.09
N LEU A 226 0.87 1.35 13.98
CA LEU A 226 2.14 2.03 13.71
C LEU A 226 2.14 3.46 14.23
N PRO A 227 3.27 3.92 14.79
CA PRO A 227 3.41 5.30 15.25
C PRO A 227 3.11 6.31 14.15
N ARG A 228 2.39 7.39 14.48
CA ARG A 228 2.09 8.53 13.59
C ARG A 228 1.23 8.20 12.37
N VAL A 229 0.78 6.98 12.23
CA VAL A 229 -0.16 6.59 11.18
C VAL A 229 -1.56 6.58 11.76
N ASN A 230 -2.45 7.34 11.18
CA ASN A 230 -3.87 7.34 11.52
C ASN A 230 -4.66 6.63 10.41
N VAL A 231 -5.56 5.75 10.81
CA VAL A 231 -6.47 5.05 9.90
C VAL A 231 -7.88 5.30 10.39
N SER A 232 -8.63 6.10 9.64
CA SER A 232 -10.01 6.44 9.95
C SER A 232 -10.94 5.23 9.86
N SER A 233 -12.17 5.39 10.31
CA SER A 233 -13.19 4.32 10.30
C SER A 233 -13.54 3.84 8.89
N ASP A 234 -13.47 4.71 7.89
CA ASP A 234 -13.67 4.39 6.47
C ASP A 234 -12.43 3.78 5.80
N GLY A 235 -11.30 3.67 6.52
CA GLY A 235 -10.05 3.07 6.06
C GLY A 235 -9.09 4.05 5.39
N ALA A 236 -9.36 5.36 5.40
CA ALA A 236 -8.41 6.36 4.91
C ALA A 236 -7.17 6.41 5.81
N VAL A 237 -5.99 6.51 5.19
CA VAL A 237 -4.70 6.53 5.89
C VAL A 237 -4.10 7.92 5.82
N SER A 238 -3.66 8.43 6.97
CA SER A 238 -2.92 9.68 7.06
C SER A 238 -1.66 9.52 7.92
N VAL A 239 -0.67 10.37 7.68
CA VAL A 239 0.54 10.48 8.49
C VAL A 239 0.49 11.82 9.20
N PHE A 240 0.70 11.81 10.52
CA PHE A 240 0.63 13.02 11.33
C PHE A 240 1.48 14.15 10.75
N ALA A 241 0.92 15.36 10.67
CA ALA A 241 1.47 16.57 10.09
C ALA A 241 1.86 16.51 8.60
N LYS A 242 1.60 15.38 7.89
CA LYS A 242 1.95 15.18 6.46
C LYS A 242 0.73 14.89 5.58
N GLY A 243 -0.44 14.67 6.17
CA GLY A 243 -1.66 14.32 5.42
C GLY A 243 -1.64 12.92 4.83
N SER A 244 -2.32 12.74 3.70
CA SER A 244 -2.45 11.43 3.03
C SER A 244 -1.14 11.00 2.39
N PRO A 245 -0.57 9.83 2.76
CA PRO A 245 0.67 9.33 2.17
C PRO A 245 0.42 8.68 0.82
N LEU A 246 1.45 8.66 -0.01
CA LEU A 246 1.51 7.76 -1.16
C LEU A 246 1.92 6.36 -0.66
N ILE A 247 1.05 5.37 -0.82
CA ILE A 247 1.27 4.04 -0.25
C ILE A 247 1.70 3.07 -1.34
N TYR A 248 2.77 2.31 -1.07
CA TYR A 248 3.28 1.28 -1.96
C TYR A 248 3.21 -0.10 -1.31
N ILE A 249 2.77 -1.10 -2.05
CA ILE A 249 2.95 -2.52 -1.75
C ILE A 249 3.95 -3.08 -2.74
N ASN A 250 5.14 -3.50 -2.25
CA ASN A 250 6.23 -4.03 -3.08
C ASN A 250 6.64 -3.13 -4.26
N ASN A 251 6.77 -1.85 -4.01
CA ASN A 251 7.04 -0.78 -4.95
C ASN A 251 5.87 -0.39 -5.89
N ARG A 252 4.75 -1.06 -5.85
CA ARG A 252 3.55 -0.68 -6.58
C ARG A 252 2.70 0.27 -5.73
N ALA A 253 2.38 1.46 -6.24
CA ALA A 253 1.44 2.36 -5.57
C ALA A 253 0.05 1.70 -5.46
N ILE A 254 -0.55 1.72 -4.27
CA ILE A 254 -1.95 1.30 -4.11
C ILE A 254 -2.86 2.30 -4.80
N ARG A 255 -4.03 1.86 -5.18
CA ARG A 255 -5.04 2.68 -5.85
C ARG A 255 -6.24 2.94 -4.99
N SER A 256 -6.46 2.04 -4.04
CA SER A 256 -7.52 2.16 -3.06
C SER A 256 -7.10 1.56 -1.73
N THR A 257 -7.69 2.03 -0.66
CA THR A 257 -7.46 1.52 0.70
C THR A 257 -7.94 0.07 0.86
N GLN A 258 -8.80 -0.42 -0.03
CA GLN A 258 -9.23 -1.82 -0.05
C GLN A 258 -8.08 -2.80 -0.25
N GLU A 259 -7.04 -2.43 -1.02
CA GLU A 259 -5.84 -3.26 -1.18
C GLU A 259 -5.11 -3.50 0.17
N LEU A 260 -5.18 -2.55 1.09
CA LEU A 260 -4.64 -2.69 2.44
C LEU A 260 -5.49 -3.64 3.31
N GLN A 261 -6.80 -3.60 3.14
CA GLN A 261 -7.73 -4.48 3.86
C GLN A 261 -7.58 -5.95 3.45
N GLN A 262 -7.07 -6.20 2.25
CA GLN A 262 -6.86 -7.54 1.71
C GLN A 262 -5.51 -8.13 2.09
N LEU A 263 -4.46 -7.30 2.13
CA LEU A 263 -3.12 -7.77 2.45
C LEU A 263 -3.06 -8.23 3.90
N LYS A 264 -2.90 -9.54 4.11
CA LYS A 264 -2.73 -10.12 5.45
C LYS A 264 -1.43 -9.68 6.10
N SER A 265 -1.47 -9.45 7.39
CA SER A 265 -0.31 -9.09 8.21
C SER A 265 0.80 -10.13 8.20
N ASP A 266 0.49 -11.44 8.10
CA ASP A 266 1.46 -12.53 8.01
C ASP A 266 2.23 -12.58 6.67
N ASN A 267 1.71 -11.89 5.65
CA ASN A 267 2.40 -11.70 4.38
C ASN A 267 3.28 -10.45 4.35
N ILE A 268 3.24 -9.61 5.38
CA ILE A 268 4.04 -8.39 5.46
C ILE A 268 5.40 -8.70 6.09
N LYS A 269 6.48 -8.35 5.38
CA LYS A 269 7.83 -8.42 5.90
C LYS A 269 8.14 -7.21 6.79
N ASN A 270 7.99 -6.02 6.24
CA ASN A 270 8.16 -4.76 6.97
C ASN A 270 7.31 -3.64 6.35
N VAL A 271 7.08 -2.61 7.15
CA VAL A 271 6.49 -1.34 6.73
C VAL A 271 7.50 -0.23 6.96
N GLU A 272 7.69 0.62 5.96
CA GLU A 272 8.55 1.78 6.02
C GLU A 272 7.71 3.05 5.88
N ILE A 273 7.83 3.97 6.85
CA ILE A 273 7.13 5.25 6.90
C ILE A 273 8.14 6.35 6.64
N ILE A 274 8.00 7.04 5.51
CA ILE A 274 8.90 8.06 5.01
C ILE A 274 8.20 9.42 5.15
N THR A 275 8.68 10.24 6.05
CA THR A 275 8.14 11.59 6.31
C THR A 275 8.91 12.69 5.57
N SER A 276 10.06 12.34 4.99
CA SER A 276 10.91 13.23 4.19
C SER A 276 11.28 12.55 2.87
N PRO A 277 10.31 12.38 1.94
CA PRO A 277 10.54 11.65 0.69
C PRO A 277 11.53 12.36 -0.22
N GLY A 278 12.50 11.60 -0.77
CA GLY A 278 13.56 12.07 -1.65
C GLY A 278 13.09 12.57 -3.02
N ALA A 279 14.05 12.92 -3.88
CA ALA A 279 13.82 13.56 -5.18
C ALA A 279 13.12 12.66 -6.21
N ARG A 280 13.22 11.34 -6.09
CA ARG A 280 12.54 10.36 -6.98
C ARG A 280 11.01 10.38 -6.84
N TYR A 281 10.50 10.89 -5.73
CA TYR A 281 9.06 11.10 -5.54
C TYR A 281 8.63 12.44 -6.11
N GLY A 282 7.42 12.53 -6.63
CA GLY A 282 6.87 13.79 -7.15
C GLY A 282 6.96 14.94 -6.13
N ALA A 283 7.09 16.16 -6.61
CA ALA A 283 7.21 17.33 -5.73
C ALA A 283 5.99 17.54 -4.83
N THR A 284 4.83 17.00 -5.17
CA THR A 284 3.61 17.07 -4.34
C THR A 284 3.52 15.98 -3.25
N THR A 285 4.45 15.01 -3.23
CA THR A 285 4.41 13.90 -2.27
C THR A 285 5.02 14.32 -0.94
N GLN A 286 4.18 14.45 0.11
CA GLN A 286 4.59 14.89 1.45
C GLN A 286 5.05 13.74 2.35
N SER A 287 4.52 12.53 2.13
CA SER A 287 4.88 11.31 2.87
C SER A 287 4.65 10.06 2.02
N VAL A 288 5.36 9.00 2.37
CA VAL A 288 5.25 7.71 1.68
C VAL A 288 5.21 6.58 2.71
N ILE A 289 4.35 5.59 2.48
CA ILE A 289 4.36 4.32 3.22
C ILE A 289 4.72 3.21 2.23
N ARG A 290 5.79 2.46 2.52
CA ARG A 290 6.20 1.30 1.72
C ARG A 290 5.98 0.02 2.50
N ILE A 291 5.11 -0.85 2.02
CA ILE A 291 4.84 -2.18 2.58
C ILE A 291 5.60 -3.20 1.74
N LYS A 292 6.55 -3.91 2.34
CA LYS A 292 7.25 -5.04 1.72
C LYS A 292 6.65 -6.34 2.20
N THR A 293 6.32 -7.24 1.28
CA THR A 293 5.75 -8.55 1.61
C THR A 293 6.81 -9.65 1.56
N ILE A 294 6.51 -10.79 2.19
CA ILE A 294 7.35 -12.00 2.18
C ILE A 294 7.27 -12.62 0.78
N ARG A 295 8.40 -13.10 0.25
CA ARG A 295 8.43 -13.80 -1.04
C ARG A 295 7.99 -15.26 -0.83
N ARG A 296 6.88 -15.66 -1.45
CA ARG A 296 6.50 -17.06 -1.67
C ARG A 296 6.52 -17.30 -3.18
N GLN A 297 7.17 -18.37 -3.63
CA GLN A 297 7.43 -18.62 -5.06
C GLN A 297 6.61 -19.79 -5.64
N ASP A 298 5.48 -20.16 -5.06
CA ASP A 298 4.71 -21.32 -5.47
C ASP A 298 3.98 -21.10 -6.80
N GLU A 299 3.86 -22.12 -7.63
CA GLU A 299 3.08 -22.14 -8.87
C GLU A 299 1.61 -22.50 -8.62
N GLY A 300 0.72 -22.21 -9.59
CA GLY A 300 -0.70 -22.55 -9.62
C GLY A 300 -1.64 -21.42 -9.20
N TRP A 301 -2.80 -21.73 -8.66
CA TRP A 301 -3.84 -20.78 -8.28
C TRP A 301 -3.67 -20.24 -6.87
N SER A 302 -4.00 -18.98 -6.70
CA SER A 302 -4.17 -18.30 -5.40
C SER A 302 -5.43 -17.44 -5.44
N GLY A 303 -6.10 -17.29 -4.31
CA GLY A 303 -7.33 -16.50 -4.26
C GLY A 303 -7.53 -15.88 -2.88
N GLN A 304 -8.30 -14.80 -2.84
CA GLN A 304 -8.61 -14.06 -1.63
C GLN A 304 -9.98 -13.41 -1.76
N SER A 305 -10.75 -13.47 -0.69
CA SER A 305 -12.03 -12.77 -0.52
C SER A 305 -11.98 -11.91 0.73
N TYR A 306 -12.56 -10.72 0.66
CA TYR A 306 -12.75 -9.84 1.81
C TYR A 306 -14.14 -9.24 1.77
N THR A 307 -14.96 -9.64 2.74
CA THR A 307 -16.34 -9.19 2.89
C THR A 307 -16.46 -8.31 4.12
N THR A 308 -17.16 -7.19 4.01
CA THR A 308 -17.57 -6.37 5.15
C THR A 308 -19.06 -6.11 5.06
N ALA A 309 -19.77 -6.32 6.16
CA ALA A 309 -21.16 -5.91 6.32
C ALA A 309 -21.29 -5.10 7.61
N SER A 310 -21.97 -3.97 7.56
CA SER A 310 -22.19 -3.13 8.75
C SER A 310 -23.57 -2.51 8.75
N TYR A 311 -24.03 -2.15 9.93
CA TYR A 311 -25.30 -1.50 10.17
C TYR A 311 -25.11 -0.28 11.07
N ASN A 312 -25.55 0.89 10.62
CA ASN A 312 -25.65 2.11 11.44
C ASN A 312 -27.10 2.59 11.59
N ARG A 313 -27.76 2.87 10.56
CA ARG A 313 -29.18 3.15 10.35
C ARG A 313 -29.64 2.39 9.12
N TRP A 314 -28.65 2.05 8.27
CA TRP A 314 -28.80 1.39 7.00
C TRP A 314 -27.74 0.28 6.88
N TRP A 315 -28.02 -0.75 6.07
CA TRP A 315 -27.04 -1.76 5.75
C TRP A 315 -26.03 -1.23 4.72
N ALA A 316 -24.77 -1.34 5.06
CA ALA A 316 -23.64 -1.15 4.16
C ALA A 316 -22.94 -2.49 3.95
N ALA A 317 -22.52 -2.78 2.72
CA ALA A 317 -21.81 -3.99 2.40
C ALA A 317 -20.73 -3.71 1.36
N SER A 318 -19.62 -4.42 1.46
CA SER A 318 -18.60 -4.44 0.43
C SER A 318 -18.02 -5.84 0.30
N GLU A 319 -17.80 -6.26 -0.94
CA GLU A 319 -17.13 -7.51 -1.30
C GLU A 319 -15.96 -7.21 -2.20
N TYR A 320 -14.89 -7.95 -2.00
CA TYR A 320 -13.72 -7.89 -2.85
C TYR A 320 -13.13 -9.29 -3.03
N LEU A 321 -12.91 -9.65 -4.29
CA LEU A 321 -12.36 -10.92 -4.73
C LEU A 321 -11.08 -10.67 -5.51
N SER A 322 -10.03 -11.40 -5.24
CA SER A 322 -8.84 -11.43 -6.07
C SER A 322 -8.43 -12.86 -6.36
N SER A 323 -7.94 -13.11 -7.57
CA SER A 323 -7.43 -14.39 -7.99
C SER A 323 -6.22 -14.20 -8.89
N ALA A 324 -5.23 -15.07 -8.75
CA ALA A 324 -4.06 -15.09 -9.60
C ALA A 324 -3.67 -16.53 -9.94
N TYR A 325 -3.25 -16.72 -11.18
CA TYR A 325 -2.70 -17.96 -11.68
C TYR A 325 -1.28 -17.73 -12.17
N ARG A 326 -0.36 -18.54 -11.70
CA ARG A 326 1.05 -18.48 -12.06
C ARG A 326 1.52 -19.78 -12.66
N GLN A 327 2.19 -19.68 -13.80
CA GLN A 327 2.88 -20.79 -14.44
C GLN A 327 4.23 -20.31 -14.96
N GLY A 328 5.31 -20.86 -14.43
CA GLY A 328 6.69 -20.51 -14.80
C GLY A 328 6.96 -19.00 -14.69
N LYS A 329 7.23 -18.36 -15.81
CA LYS A 329 7.59 -16.94 -15.92
C LYS A 329 6.40 -15.99 -15.92
N THR A 330 5.19 -16.48 -16.16
CA THR A 330 3.97 -15.68 -16.35
C THR A 330 3.06 -15.78 -15.14
N GLU A 331 2.49 -14.65 -14.75
CA GLU A 331 1.39 -14.54 -13.78
C GLU A 331 0.25 -13.73 -14.41
N VAL A 332 -0.96 -14.27 -14.39
CA VAL A 332 -2.19 -13.57 -14.76
C VAL A 332 -3.01 -13.40 -13.50
N PHE A 333 -3.53 -12.21 -13.26
CA PHE A 333 -4.33 -11.93 -12.09
C PHE A 333 -5.55 -11.08 -12.41
N GLY A 334 -6.60 -11.25 -11.60
CA GLY A 334 -7.83 -10.48 -11.66
C GLY A 334 -8.33 -10.09 -10.28
N GLU A 335 -8.97 -8.94 -10.21
CA GLU A 335 -9.56 -8.39 -8.99
C GLU A 335 -10.97 -7.89 -9.33
N LEU A 336 -11.95 -8.20 -8.50
CA LEU A 336 -13.32 -7.72 -8.60
C LEU A 336 -13.73 -7.14 -7.26
N GLY A 337 -14.36 -5.97 -7.25
CA GLY A 337 -14.86 -5.34 -6.04
C GLY A 337 -16.22 -4.72 -6.27
N GLY A 338 -17.03 -4.73 -5.22
CA GLY A 338 -18.32 -4.05 -5.23
C GLY A 338 -18.66 -3.52 -3.83
N HIS A 339 -19.38 -2.40 -3.78
CA HIS A 339 -19.84 -1.86 -2.51
C HIS A 339 -21.18 -1.14 -2.64
N THR A 340 -21.91 -1.14 -1.54
CA THR A 340 -23.02 -0.24 -1.30
C THR A 340 -22.83 0.42 0.07
N ARG A 341 -22.84 1.75 0.10
CA ARG A 341 -22.61 2.54 1.30
C ARG A 341 -23.69 3.62 1.43
N PRO A 342 -24.71 3.38 2.22
CA PRO A 342 -25.60 4.44 2.64
C PRO A 342 -24.87 5.31 3.67
N ALA A 343 -25.04 6.62 3.57
CA ALA A 343 -24.62 7.61 4.54
C ALA A 343 -25.82 8.49 4.88
N SER A 344 -25.87 8.98 6.09
CA SER A 344 -26.89 9.91 6.54
C SER A 344 -26.21 10.92 7.46
N GLU A 345 -26.55 12.16 7.33
CA GLU A 345 -26.00 13.24 8.14
C GLU A 345 -27.15 14.15 8.60
N ASP A 346 -27.16 14.49 9.88
CA ASP A 346 -28.06 15.50 10.43
C ASP A 346 -27.22 16.76 10.68
N ASP A 347 -27.38 17.77 9.82
CA ASP A 347 -26.62 19.01 9.86
C ASP A 347 -27.45 20.11 10.53
N HIS A 348 -26.80 20.82 11.47
CA HIS A 348 -27.28 22.07 12.02
C HIS A 348 -26.28 23.17 11.66
N LEU A 349 -26.70 24.08 10.81
CA LEU A 349 -25.89 25.18 10.34
C LEU A 349 -26.38 26.49 10.97
N THR A 350 -25.40 27.35 11.33
CA THR A 350 -25.72 28.70 11.76
C THR A 350 -24.77 29.64 11.03
N ASN A 351 -25.35 30.58 10.30
CA ASN A 351 -24.59 31.53 9.48
C ASN A 351 -24.91 32.95 9.92
N THR A 352 -23.89 33.78 10.01
CA THR A 352 -24.04 35.23 10.24
C THR A 352 -23.42 35.98 9.07
N ILE A 353 -24.13 36.92 8.52
CA ILE A 353 -23.68 37.84 7.47
C ILE A 353 -23.77 39.25 8.00
N ASP A 354 -22.65 39.98 7.96
CA ASP A 354 -22.54 41.39 8.36
C ASP A 354 -22.22 42.23 7.13
N GLY A 355 -23.18 42.33 6.23
CA GLY A 355 -23.09 43.02 4.94
C GLY A 355 -23.84 44.31 4.92
N SER A 356 -24.74 44.53 3.96
CA SER A 356 -25.64 45.68 3.91
C SER A 356 -26.62 45.67 5.09
N LYS A 357 -26.96 44.49 5.59
CA LYS A 357 -27.78 44.23 6.79
C LYS A 357 -27.09 43.15 7.62
N GLN A 358 -27.41 43.08 8.91
CA GLN A 358 -27.02 41.93 9.74
C GLN A 358 -28.05 40.82 9.56
N ILE A 359 -27.63 39.74 8.90
CA ILE A 359 -28.45 38.56 8.64
C ILE A 359 -27.94 37.39 9.50
N PHE A 360 -28.87 36.79 10.23
CA PHE A 360 -28.63 35.57 10.98
C PHE A 360 -29.50 34.44 10.43
N ILE A 361 -28.89 33.31 10.12
CA ILE A 361 -29.56 32.17 9.50
C ILE A 361 -29.33 30.94 10.36
N LYS A 362 -30.39 30.26 10.73
CA LYS A 362 -30.34 28.95 11.37
C LYS A 362 -31.01 27.92 10.48
N GLN A 363 -30.27 26.87 10.15
CA GLN A 363 -30.70 25.85 9.20
C GLN A 363 -30.52 24.45 9.78
N THR A 364 -31.51 23.58 9.54
CA THR A 364 -31.35 22.12 9.61
C THR A 364 -31.29 21.55 8.19
N ALA A 365 -30.34 20.67 7.92
CA ALA A 365 -30.15 20.08 6.59
C ALA A 365 -29.89 18.56 6.71
N PRO A 366 -30.95 17.76 6.96
CA PRO A 366 -30.79 16.32 6.98
C PRO A 366 -30.48 15.81 5.54
N ILE A 367 -29.46 14.97 5.40
CA ILE A 367 -29.10 14.38 4.12
C ILE A 367 -29.06 12.86 4.24
N VAL A 368 -29.69 12.18 3.29
CA VAL A 368 -29.59 10.72 3.13
C VAL A 368 -28.96 10.45 1.77
N TYR A 369 -27.78 9.84 1.78
CA TYR A 369 -27.02 9.58 0.57
C TYR A 369 -26.73 8.07 0.43
N ARG A 370 -26.86 7.52 -0.78
CA ARG A 370 -26.59 6.12 -1.08
C ARG A 370 -25.61 6.02 -2.25
N SER A 371 -24.43 5.51 -2.00
CA SER A 371 -23.44 5.25 -3.04
C SER A 371 -23.33 3.75 -3.35
N LYS A 372 -23.09 3.45 -4.61
CA LYS A 372 -22.78 2.11 -5.12
C LYS A 372 -21.58 2.20 -6.04
N GLY A 373 -20.72 1.21 -5.97
CA GLY A 373 -19.55 1.19 -6.85
C GLY A 373 -19.14 -0.24 -7.16
N ALA A 374 -18.48 -0.38 -8.31
CA ALA A 374 -17.88 -1.62 -8.77
C ALA A 374 -16.48 -1.34 -9.33
N THR A 375 -15.56 -2.25 -9.11
CA THR A 375 -14.21 -2.22 -9.67
C THR A 375 -13.89 -3.56 -10.29
N ALA A 376 -13.23 -3.54 -11.45
CA ALA A 376 -12.68 -4.73 -12.09
C ALA A 376 -11.26 -4.41 -12.54
N LYS A 377 -10.31 -5.31 -12.29
CA LYS A 377 -8.94 -5.16 -12.70
C LYS A 377 -8.42 -6.49 -13.22
N VAL A 378 -7.69 -6.43 -14.31
CA VAL A 378 -6.96 -7.56 -14.86
C VAL A 378 -5.52 -7.13 -15.11
N GLY A 379 -4.61 -8.08 -14.99
CA GLY A 379 -3.19 -7.81 -15.23
C GLY A 379 -2.41 -9.05 -15.59
N VAL A 380 -1.30 -8.81 -16.26
CA VAL A 380 -0.30 -9.82 -16.60
C VAL A 380 1.07 -9.33 -16.18
N ASP A 381 1.85 -10.23 -15.64
CA ASP A 381 3.25 -10.04 -15.28
C ASP A 381 4.09 -11.13 -15.92
N PHE A 382 5.20 -10.74 -16.53
CA PHE A 382 6.13 -11.63 -17.21
C PHE A 382 7.56 -11.40 -16.73
N SER A 383 8.16 -12.39 -16.09
CA SER A 383 9.57 -12.40 -15.71
C SER A 383 10.39 -12.96 -16.86
N ALA A 384 10.96 -12.10 -17.70
CA ALA A 384 11.78 -12.54 -18.84
C ALA A 384 12.98 -13.37 -18.35
N ASN A 385 13.61 -12.91 -17.25
CA ASN A 385 14.65 -13.60 -16.48
C ASN A 385 14.64 -13.10 -15.02
N ASP A 386 15.57 -13.55 -14.17
CA ASP A 386 15.64 -13.16 -12.77
C ASP A 386 15.86 -11.65 -12.55
N ASN A 387 16.38 -10.96 -13.54
CA ASN A 387 16.74 -9.56 -13.50
C ASN A 387 15.76 -8.64 -14.28
N SER A 388 14.80 -9.19 -15.03
CA SER A 388 13.94 -8.39 -15.91
C SER A 388 12.48 -8.82 -15.79
N ASN A 389 11.62 -7.88 -15.43
CA ASN A 389 10.18 -8.06 -15.33
C ASN A 389 9.46 -6.97 -16.13
N LEU A 390 8.42 -7.36 -16.84
CA LEU A 390 7.51 -6.44 -17.49
C LEU A 390 6.07 -6.85 -17.17
N GLY A 391 5.19 -5.90 -17.13
CA GLY A 391 3.79 -6.17 -16.85
C GLY A 391 2.87 -5.04 -17.28
N MET A 392 1.60 -5.37 -17.40
CA MET A 392 0.55 -4.43 -17.71
C MET A 392 -0.70 -4.71 -16.90
N THR A 393 -1.45 -3.66 -16.61
CA THR A 393 -2.75 -3.76 -15.94
C THR A 393 -3.76 -2.85 -16.60
N TYR A 394 -4.98 -3.30 -16.64
CA TYR A 394 -6.15 -2.50 -16.95
C TYR A 394 -7.11 -2.54 -15.77
N GLU A 395 -7.61 -1.38 -15.37
CA GLU A 395 -8.56 -1.21 -14.29
C GLU A 395 -9.75 -0.38 -14.76
N TYR A 396 -10.91 -0.88 -14.43
CA TYR A 396 -12.21 -0.29 -14.68
C TYR A 396 -12.87 0.00 -13.34
N GLN A 397 -13.36 1.23 -13.14
CA GLN A 397 -14.14 1.60 -11.97
C GLN A 397 -15.43 2.30 -12.38
N TYR A 398 -16.51 1.94 -11.72
CA TYR A 398 -17.82 2.55 -11.89
C TYR A 398 -18.36 2.96 -10.52
N GLY A 399 -18.97 4.13 -10.42
CA GLY A 399 -19.64 4.59 -9.22
C GLY A 399 -20.87 5.43 -9.53
N SER A 400 -21.86 5.34 -8.68
CA SER A 400 -23.05 6.19 -8.71
C SER A 400 -23.51 6.49 -7.29
N GLY A 401 -24.14 7.64 -7.10
CA GLY A 401 -24.69 8.06 -5.84
C GLY A 401 -26.05 8.71 -6.03
N ARG A 402 -26.92 8.55 -5.06
CA ARG A 402 -28.18 9.26 -4.98
C ARG A 402 -28.34 9.82 -3.57
N GLY A 403 -28.46 11.12 -3.47
CA GLY A 403 -28.76 11.87 -2.25
C GLY A 403 -30.20 12.38 -2.25
N THR A 404 -30.79 12.45 -1.09
CA THR A 404 -32.10 13.10 -0.88
C THR A 404 -31.95 14.00 0.35
N ILE A 405 -32.39 15.23 0.22
CA ILE A 405 -32.61 16.16 1.33
C ILE A 405 -34.11 16.10 1.59
N PRO A 406 -34.55 15.32 2.61
CA PRO A 406 -35.97 15.05 2.81
C PRO A 406 -36.77 16.28 3.26
N GLY A 407 -36.06 17.33 3.67
CA GLY A 407 -36.60 18.61 4.09
C GLY A 407 -35.80 19.18 5.24
N GLY A 408 -35.44 20.45 5.13
CA GLY A 408 -34.70 21.19 6.16
C GLY A 408 -35.28 22.57 6.35
N LEU A 409 -35.50 22.95 7.60
CA LEU A 409 -35.99 24.28 7.93
C LEU A 409 -34.82 25.26 7.98
N GLN A 410 -34.96 26.36 7.25
CA GLN A 410 -34.04 27.50 7.29
C GLN A 410 -34.83 28.74 7.74
N GLN A 411 -34.46 29.33 8.87
CA GLN A 411 -35.05 30.53 9.42
C GLN A 411 -34.08 31.70 9.20
N ILE A 412 -34.59 32.84 8.82
CA ILE A 412 -33.81 34.02 8.46
C ILE A 412 -34.24 35.19 9.31
N TRP A 413 -33.28 35.83 9.98
CA TRP A 413 -33.48 37.05 10.76
C TRP A 413 -32.67 38.19 10.16
N GLU A 414 -33.29 39.37 10.05
CA GLU A 414 -32.59 40.60 9.71
C GLU A 414 -32.67 41.53 10.95
N ASN A 415 -31.51 42.03 11.38
CA ASN A 415 -31.40 42.93 12.54
C ASN A 415 -32.22 42.43 13.74
N THR A 416 -32.18 41.14 14.06
CA THR A 416 -32.91 40.43 15.13
C THR A 416 -34.38 40.11 14.89
N HIS A 417 -35.00 40.57 13.79
CA HIS A 417 -36.37 40.26 13.44
C HIS A 417 -36.46 39.10 12.48
N LEU A 418 -37.32 38.11 12.76
CA LEU A 418 -37.57 37.00 11.83
C LEU A 418 -38.30 37.54 10.58
N VAL A 419 -37.65 37.46 9.42
CA VAL A 419 -38.20 37.93 8.14
C VAL A 419 -38.87 36.83 7.33
N GLY A 420 -38.62 35.58 7.67
CA GLY A 420 -39.25 34.44 7.01
C GLY A 420 -38.51 33.13 7.25
N SER A 421 -39.10 32.09 6.71
CA SER A 421 -38.54 30.75 6.75
C SER A 421 -38.59 30.10 5.37
N LEU A 422 -37.67 29.21 5.13
CA LEU A 422 -37.60 28.38 3.94
C LEU A 422 -37.62 26.90 4.35
N TYR A 423 -38.35 26.10 3.62
CA TYR A 423 -38.29 24.66 3.72
C TYR A 423 -37.56 24.14 2.49
N ASN A 424 -36.31 23.62 2.71
CA ASN A 424 -35.42 23.20 1.66
C ASN A 424 -35.48 21.68 1.51
N ALA A 425 -35.94 21.20 0.36
CA ALA A 425 -35.95 19.78 0.00
C ALA A 425 -35.31 19.57 -1.36
N GLY A 426 -34.75 18.42 -1.61
CA GLY A 426 -34.12 18.18 -2.92
C GLY A 426 -33.55 16.79 -3.11
N ASP A 427 -33.11 16.56 -4.35
CA ASP A 427 -32.50 15.33 -4.78
C ASP A 427 -31.14 15.61 -5.46
N ILE A 428 -30.16 14.74 -5.16
CA ILE A 428 -28.82 14.77 -5.73
C ILE A 428 -28.59 13.45 -6.45
N SER A 429 -28.16 13.48 -7.68
CA SER A 429 -27.79 12.31 -8.46
C SER A 429 -26.35 12.46 -8.94
N ASP A 430 -25.44 11.69 -8.32
CA ASP A 430 -24.07 11.58 -8.79
C ASP A 430 -23.95 10.40 -9.77
N TYR A 431 -23.44 10.65 -10.95
CA TYR A 431 -23.13 9.61 -11.91
C TYR A 431 -21.64 9.66 -12.23
N SER A 432 -20.99 8.50 -12.23
CA SER A 432 -19.70 8.36 -12.87
C SER A 432 -19.85 7.43 -14.04
N THR A 433 -19.34 7.89 -15.17
CA THR A 433 -19.04 6.94 -16.24
C THR A 433 -17.78 6.18 -15.84
N PRO A 434 -17.51 5.05 -16.49
CA PRO A 434 -16.34 4.25 -16.14
C PRO A 434 -15.05 5.07 -16.10
N ILE A 435 -14.27 4.82 -15.06
CA ILE A 435 -12.88 5.25 -14.98
C ILE A 435 -12.03 4.15 -15.59
N HIS A 436 -11.17 4.50 -16.53
CA HIS A 436 -10.25 3.59 -17.18
C HIS A 436 -8.83 3.97 -16.81
N ASN A 437 -8.04 2.99 -16.35
CA ASN A 437 -6.65 3.19 -15.95
C ASN A 437 -5.78 2.05 -16.50
N PHE A 438 -4.92 2.40 -17.46
CA PHE A 438 -3.94 1.49 -18.05
C PHE A 438 -2.58 1.79 -17.48
N ASN A 439 -1.84 0.77 -17.06
CA ASN A 439 -0.46 0.89 -16.66
C ASN A 439 0.38 -0.18 -17.33
N ALA A 440 1.58 0.21 -17.76
CA ALA A 440 2.61 -0.70 -18.21
C ALA A 440 3.92 -0.37 -17.50
N TYR A 441 4.74 -1.36 -17.24
CA TYR A 441 6.03 -1.15 -16.61
C TYR A 441 7.09 -2.12 -17.14
N TYR A 442 8.35 -1.69 -17.03
CA TYR A 442 9.53 -2.52 -17.17
C TYR A 442 10.48 -2.23 -16.02
N ILE A 443 10.91 -3.27 -15.31
CA ILE A 443 11.96 -3.18 -14.28
C ILE A 443 13.02 -4.21 -14.62
N GLY A 444 14.26 -3.75 -14.82
CA GLY A 444 15.36 -4.64 -15.19
C GLY A 444 16.72 -4.19 -14.68
N LYS A 445 17.70 -5.08 -14.82
CA LYS A 445 19.10 -4.79 -14.54
C LYS A 445 19.93 -5.12 -15.77
N VAL A 446 20.75 -4.16 -16.18
CA VAL A 446 21.76 -4.34 -17.24
C VAL A 446 23.13 -4.13 -16.59
N GLY A 447 23.82 -5.23 -16.29
CA GLY A 447 25.02 -5.19 -15.45
C GLY A 447 24.69 -4.64 -14.06
N LYS A 448 25.34 -3.53 -13.67
CA LYS A 448 25.09 -2.82 -12.39
C LYS A 448 23.98 -1.78 -12.48
N LEU A 449 23.54 -1.40 -13.68
CA LEU A 449 22.51 -0.40 -13.89
C LEU A 449 21.12 -1.02 -13.67
N SER A 450 20.34 -0.48 -12.75
CA SER A 450 18.93 -0.80 -12.59
C SER A 450 18.08 0.20 -13.39
N VAL A 451 17.10 -0.30 -14.13
CA VAL A 451 16.17 0.47 -14.95
C VAL A 451 14.76 0.22 -14.42
N ASP A 452 14.01 1.28 -14.14
CA ASP A 452 12.60 1.24 -13.77
C ASP A 452 11.84 2.22 -14.67
N PHE A 453 11.03 1.68 -15.58
CA PHE A 453 10.19 2.44 -16.50
C PHE A 453 8.73 2.16 -16.23
N ASN A 454 7.92 3.20 -16.18
CA ASN A 454 6.47 3.12 -15.97
C ASN A 454 5.75 4.05 -16.93
N ALA A 455 4.62 3.60 -17.47
CA ALA A 455 3.71 4.39 -18.29
C ALA A 455 2.28 4.22 -17.81
N THR A 456 1.52 5.31 -17.78
CA THR A 456 0.14 5.35 -17.30
C THR A 456 -0.72 6.13 -18.27
N TYR A 457 -1.90 5.58 -18.60
CA TYR A 457 -2.98 6.31 -19.27
C TYR A 457 -4.23 6.23 -18.40
N TYR A 458 -4.83 7.38 -18.10
CA TYR A 458 -5.97 7.51 -17.21
C TYR A 458 -7.06 8.33 -17.88
N TRP A 459 -8.30 7.87 -17.79
CA TRP A 459 -9.48 8.57 -18.28
C TRP A 459 -10.62 8.45 -17.27
N LYS A 460 -11.28 9.58 -17.00
CA LYS A 460 -12.38 9.70 -16.03
C LYS A 460 -13.45 10.63 -16.57
N ARG A 461 -14.70 10.29 -16.30
CA ARG A 461 -15.83 11.19 -16.46
C ARG A 461 -16.74 11.05 -15.26
N SER A 462 -17.19 12.17 -14.71
CA SER A 462 -18.15 12.22 -13.59
C SER A 462 -19.07 13.41 -13.77
N GLY A 463 -20.21 13.40 -13.09
CA GLY A 463 -21.11 14.54 -13.04
C GLY A 463 -22.13 14.40 -11.93
N ARG A 464 -22.75 15.51 -11.63
CA ARG A 464 -23.80 15.67 -10.62
C ARG A 464 -24.99 16.41 -11.23
N ILE A 465 -26.18 15.93 -10.95
CA ILE A 465 -27.44 16.61 -11.18
C ILE A 465 -28.04 16.85 -9.80
N MET A 466 -28.44 18.06 -9.54
CA MET A 466 -29.11 18.44 -8.30
C MET A 466 -30.37 19.23 -8.60
N HIS A 467 -31.43 18.87 -7.94
CA HIS A 467 -32.68 19.60 -7.90
C HIS A 467 -32.95 20.02 -6.46
N MET A 468 -33.15 21.31 -6.22
CA MET A 468 -33.42 21.88 -4.89
C MET A 468 -34.66 22.74 -4.97
N CYS A 469 -35.59 22.47 -4.09
CA CYS A 469 -36.81 23.24 -3.91
C CYS A 469 -36.71 23.99 -2.59
N GLU A 470 -36.74 25.32 -2.61
CA GLU A 470 -36.80 26.23 -1.45
C GLU A 470 -38.22 26.80 -1.34
N GLN A 471 -39.04 26.21 -0.48
CA GLN A 471 -40.39 26.70 -0.25
C GLN A 471 -40.42 27.79 0.83
N GLY A 472 -40.77 28.99 0.48
CA GLY A 472 -40.76 30.14 1.35
C GLY A 472 -42.09 30.33 2.12
N THR A 473 -41.97 30.65 3.43
CA THR A 473 -43.00 31.29 4.21
C THR A 473 -42.54 32.74 4.40
N ASP A 474 -43.30 33.68 3.90
CA ASP A 474 -42.96 35.11 3.84
C ASP A 474 -41.76 35.48 2.96
N LEU A 475 -41.22 34.51 2.24
CA LEU A 475 -40.15 34.65 1.28
C LEU A 475 -40.53 33.98 -0.05
N GLU A 476 -40.03 34.53 -1.16
CA GLU A 476 -40.22 33.94 -2.46
C GLU A 476 -39.65 32.51 -2.53
N SER A 477 -40.44 31.57 -3.06
CA SER A 477 -40.01 30.17 -3.29
C SER A 477 -39.12 30.11 -4.50
N ARG A 478 -38.12 29.20 -4.47
CA ARG A 478 -37.20 28.92 -5.58
C ARG A 478 -37.18 27.44 -5.91
N ASP A 479 -37.16 27.16 -7.19
CA ASP A 479 -36.88 25.82 -7.71
C ASP A 479 -35.58 25.89 -8.52
N VAL A 480 -34.59 25.08 -8.18
CA VAL A 480 -33.20 25.24 -8.65
C VAL A 480 -32.69 23.94 -9.22
N HIS A 481 -32.36 23.95 -10.51
CA HIS A 481 -31.79 22.82 -11.22
C HIS A 481 -30.35 23.11 -11.60
N THR A 482 -29.43 22.27 -11.12
CA THR A 482 -28.02 22.40 -11.47
C THR A 482 -27.46 21.12 -12.05
N GLN A 483 -26.57 21.25 -13.01
CA GLN A 483 -25.86 20.13 -13.62
C GLN A 483 -24.38 20.47 -13.71
N SER A 484 -23.53 19.62 -13.11
CA SER A 484 -22.09 19.69 -13.30
C SER A 484 -21.55 18.43 -13.98
N SER A 485 -20.51 18.57 -14.76
CA SER A 485 -19.80 17.45 -15.37
C SER A 485 -18.31 17.73 -15.44
N GLN A 486 -17.52 16.68 -15.27
CA GLN A 486 -16.07 16.74 -15.35
C GLN A 486 -15.52 15.59 -16.19
N HIS A 487 -14.63 15.91 -17.12
CA HIS A 487 -13.90 14.96 -17.94
C HIS A 487 -12.42 15.15 -17.72
N GLY A 488 -11.70 14.11 -17.36
CA GLY A 488 -10.24 14.15 -17.13
C GLY A 488 -9.53 13.08 -17.96
N ARG A 489 -8.43 13.45 -18.60
CA ARG A 489 -7.51 12.54 -19.28
C ARG A 489 -6.09 12.85 -18.86
N MET A 490 -5.28 11.81 -18.70
CA MET A 490 -3.88 11.96 -18.36
C MET A 490 -3.06 10.87 -19.03
N SER A 491 -1.91 11.26 -19.56
CA SER A 491 -0.84 10.35 -19.99
C SER A 491 0.43 10.70 -19.25
N ALA A 492 1.15 9.71 -18.74
CA ALA A 492 2.40 9.93 -18.04
C ALA A 492 3.40 8.81 -18.31
N ALA A 493 4.69 9.15 -18.31
CA ALA A 493 5.81 8.22 -18.38
C ALA A 493 6.88 8.63 -17.38
N LYS A 494 7.49 7.65 -16.71
CA LYS A 494 8.56 7.85 -15.72
C LYS A 494 9.67 6.85 -15.96
N LEU A 495 10.91 7.33 -15.99
CA LEU A 495 12.13 6.52 -16.07
C LEU A 495 13.02 6.82 -14.88
N VAL A 496 13.47 5.78 -14.19
CA VAL A 496 14.45 5.87 -13.10
C VAL A 496 15.61 4.94 -13.42
N LEU A 497 16.81 5.47 -13.39
CA LEU A 497 18.06 4.76 -13.54
C LEU A 497 18.81 4.81 -12.22
N SER A 498 19.23 3.65 -11.70
CA SER A 498 19.99 3.58 -10.45
C SER A 498 21.26 2.77 -10.64
N TYR A 499 22.37 3.32 -10.19
CA TYR A 499 23.70 2.74 -10.32
C TYR A 499 24.43 2.76 -8.97
N PRO A 500 24.99 1.63 -8.51
CA PRO A 500 25.83 1.62 -7.34
C PRO A 500 27.14 2.38 -7.63
N LEU A 501 27.35 3.47 -6.91
CA LEU A 501 28.49 4.35 -7.07
C LEU A 501 29.17 4.52 -5.72
N TRP A 502 30.49 4.16 -5.62
CA TRP A 502 31.25 4.11 -4.38
C TRP A 502 30.51 3.28 -3.31
N SER A 503 30.38 3.80 -2.09
CA SER A 503 29.64 3.15 -0.98
C SER A 503 28.17 3.50 -0.96
N GLY A 504 27.63 4.06 -2.05
CA GLY A 504 26.24 4.51 -2.16
C GLY A 504 25.56 4.08 -3.45
N THR A 505 24.38 4.65 -3.68
CA THR A 505 23.59 4.46 -4.91
C THR A 505 23.22 5.82 -5.47
N LEU A 506 23.62 6.07 -6.70
CA LEU A 506 23.15 7.22 -7.48
C LEU A 506 21.89 6.81 -8.24
N SER A 507 20.83 7.57 -8.10
CA SER A 507 19.60 7.42 -8.88
C SER A 507 19.31 8.72 -9.61
N ALA A 508 19.03 8.64 -10.90
CA ALA A 508 18.61 9.77 -11.73
C ALA A 508 17.42 9.35 -12.60
N GLY A 509 16.58 10.31 -12.95
CA GLY A 509 15.42 9.97 -13.76
C GLY A 509 14.67 11.17 -14.28
N SER A 510 13.65 10.87 -15.09
CA SER A 510 12.73 11.86 -15.64
C SER A 510 11.29 11.37 -15.52
N GLU A 511 10.37 12.31 -15.45
CA GLU A 511 8.93 12.08 -15.45
C GLU A 511 8.25 13.10 -16.35
N LEU A 512 7.43 12.61 -17.28
CA LEU A 512 6.65 13.41 -18.20
C LEU A 512 5.17 13.13 -17.95
N SER A 513 4.37 14.17 -17.82
CA SER A 513 2.91 14.02 -17.76
C SER A 513 2.19 15.09 -18.56
N SER A 514 1.03 14.69 -19.10
CA SER A 514 0.11 15.59 -19.80
C SER A 514 -1.29 15.27 -19.36
N SER A 515 -1.99 16.27 -18.82
CA SER A 515 -3.38 16.18 -18.41
C SER A 515 -4.26 17.17 -19.13
N ASN A 516 -5.51 16.79 -19.34
CA ASN A 516 -6.56 17.68 -19.85
C ASN A 516 -7.82 17.43 -19.04
N THR A 517 -8.35 18.48 -18.43
CA THR A 517 -9.58 18.46 -17.63
C THR A 517 -10.57 19.47 -18.19
N LEU A 518 -11.79 19.02 -18.49
CA LEU A 518 -12.89 19.84 -18.93
C LEU A 518 -13.99 19.78 -17.86
N GLY A 519 -14.35 20.93 -17.29
CA GLY A 519 -15.46 21.11 -16.36
C GLY A 519 -16.58 21.92 -17.02
N ARG A 520 -17.82 21.54 -16.77
CA ARG A 520 -19.02 22.28 -17.18
C ARG A 520 -19.98 22.35 -16.03
N TYR A 521 -20.56 23.49 -15.81
CA TYR A 521 -21.63 23.75 -14.85
C TYR A 521 -22.74 24.55 -15.50
N ASN A 522 -23.96 24.19 -15.20
CA ASN A 522 -25.16 24.90 -15.64
C ASN A 522 -26.15 25.02 -14.48
N ASN A 523 -26.81 26.16 -14.37
CA ASN A 523 -27.97 26.38 -13.54
C ASN A 523 -29.10 26.89 -14.46
N ASP A 524 -30.18 26.13 -14.54
CA ASP A 524 -31.22 26.37 -15.54
C ASP A 524 -31.95 27.70 -15.28
N GLU A 525 -32.09 28.10 -14.03
CA GLU A 525 -32.73 29.35 -13.60
C GLU A 525 -31.79 30.55 -13.57
N GLN A 526 -30.50 30.34 -13.85
CA GLN A 526 -29.47 31.38 -13.96
C GLN A 526 -29.25 32.19 -12.66
N TYR A 527 -29.48 31.60 -11.49
CA TYR A 527 -29.11 32.25 -10.22
C TYR A 527 -27.57 32.41 -10.07
N VAL A 528 -26.83 31.58 -10.74
CA VAL A 528 -25.39 31.61 -10.90
C VAL A 528 -25.01 31.35 -12.34
N ASP A 529 -23.91 31.96 -12.80
CA ASP A 529 -23.46 31.85 -14.20
C ASP A 529 -23.06 30.43 -14.58
N ALA A 530 -23.37 30.03 -15.81
CA ALA A 530 -22.85 28.80 -16.38
C ALA A 530 -21.34 28.88 -16.58
N SER A 531 -20.67 27.77 -16.38
CA SER A 531 -19.22 27.66 -16.53
C SER A 531 -18.84 26.57 -17.54
N ASN A 532 -17.78 26.84 -18.33
CA ASN A 532 -17.18 25.88 -19.24
C ASN A 532 -15.67 26.10 -19.25
N THR A 533 -14.97 25.35 -18.38
CA THR A 533 -13.54 25.52 -18.11
C THR A 533 -12.75 24.34 -18.63
N GLU A 534 -11.70 24.59 -19.41
CA GLU A 534 -10.73 23.56 -19.82
C GLU A 534 -9.33 23.91 -19.32
N ILE A 535 -8.68 22.98 -18.63
CA ILE A 535 -7.31 23.12 -18.12
C ILE A 535 -6.43 22.07 -18.77
N ARG A 536 -5.42 22.49 -19.54
CA ARG A 536 -4.41 21.64 -20.16
C ARG A 536 -3.08 21.86 -19.47
N GLU A 537 -2.55 20.82 -18.85
CA GLU A 537 -1.29 20.92 -18.12
C GLU A 537 -0.27 19.92 -18.66
N ARG A 538 0.98 20.37 -18.79
CA ARG A 538 2.14 19.52 -19.11
C ARG A 538 3.19 19.73 -18.04
N ASN A 539 3.71 18.65 -17.51
CA ASN A 539 4.79 18.62 -16.53
C ASN A 539 5.97 17.84 -17.09
N ILE A 540 7.15 18.45 -17.06
CA ILE A 540 8.43 17.84 -17.40
C ILE A 540 9.29 17.93 -16.15
N ALA A 541 9.68 16.80 -15.61
CA ALA A 541 10.49 16.72 -14.40
C ALA A 541 11.76 15.91 -14.63
N GLY A 542 12.86 16.39 -14.04
CA GLY A 542 14.12 15.65 -13.93
C GLY A 542 14.58 15.62 -12.49
N PHE A 543 15.24 14.55 -12.06
CA PHE A 543 15.76 14.45 -10.70
C PHE A 543 17.04 13.62 -10.65
N ALA A 544 17.84 13.91 -9.60
CA ALA A 544 18.97 13.10 -9.19
C ALA A 544 19.01 13.01 -7.68
N GLU A 545 19.34 11.85 -7.15
CA GLU A 545 19.54 11.63 -5.71
C GLU A 545 20.69 10.66 -5.47
N TYR A 546 21.46 10.89 -4.43
CA TYR A 546 22.52 10.03 -3.97
C TYR A 546 22.27 9.58 -2.55
N ALA A 547 22.42 8.29 -2.33
CA ALA A 547 22.14 7.60 -1.09
C ALA A 547 23.39 6.85 -0.62
N LEU A 548 23.97 7.26 0.52
CA LEU A 548 25.22 6.73 1.08
C LEU A 548 24.95 6.02 2.40
N ASN A 549 25.54 4.82 2.58
CA ASN A 549 25.47 4.04 3.81
C ASN A 549 26.87 3.83 4.39
N LEU A 550 27.10 4.35 5.58
CA LEU A 550 28.36 4.26 6.31
C LEU A 550 28.15 3.52 7.65
N GLY A 551 27.85 2.22 7.57
CA GLY A 551 27.56 1.40 8.74
C GLY A 551 26.31 1.84 9.49
N SER A 552 26.46 2.48 10.66
CA SER A 552 25.34 3.00 11.45
C SER A 552 24.80 4.35 10.96
N LEU A 553 25.53 5.06 10.11
CA LEU A 553 25.16 6.35 9.54
C LEU A 553 24.69 6.19 8.10
N SER A 554 23.56 6.82 7.73
CA SER A 554 23.10 6.91 6.36
C SER A 554 22.83 8.37 5.99
N VAL A 555 23.27 8.78 4.81
CA VAL A 555 23.11 10.13 4.27
C VAL A 555 22.40 10.05 2.94
N GLY A 556 21.38 10.85 2.74
CA GLY A 556 20.67 11.00 1.47
C GLY A 556 20.62 12.45 1.06
N ALA A 557 20.88 12.75 -0.21
CA ALA A 557 20.69 14.07 -0.78
C ALA A 557 20.15 13.96 -2.20
N GLY A 558 19.25 14.83 -2.58
CA GLY A 558 18.66 14.80 -3.91
C GLY A 558 18.06 16.14 -4.30
N VAL A 559 17.86 16.33 -5.57
CA VAL A 559 17.21 17.49 -6.14
C VAL A 559 16.30 17.07 -7.29
N ARG A 560 15.13 17.67 -7.35
CA ARG A 560 14.16 17.54 -8.44
C ARG A 560 13.88 18.91 -9.03
N TYR A 561 13.86 18.99 -10.34
CA TYR A 561 13.40 20.16 -11.09
C TYR A 561 12.10 19.81 -11.79
N GLU A 562 11.10 20.68 -11.73
CA GLU A 562 9.85 20.54 -12.47
C GLU A 562 9.55 21.78 -13.27
N HIS A 563 9.26 21.58 -14.56
CA HIS A 563 8.76 22.62 -15.46
C HIS A 563 7.32 22.31 -15.85
N ILE A 564 6.40 23.18 -15.43
CA ILE A 564 4.97 22.99 -15.66
C ILE A 564 4.44 24.12 -16.50
N THR A 565 3.66 23.77 -17.51
CA THR A 565 2.86 24.70 -18.29
C THR A 565 1.40 24.33 -18.15
N SER A 566 0.62 25.18 -17.50
CA SER A 566 -0.84 25.05 -17.34
C SER A 566 -1.53 26.12 -18.18
N ARG A 567 -2.32 25.71 -19.15
CA ARG A 567 -3.12 26.59 -20.01
C ARG A 567 -4.58 26.49 -19.62
N TYR A 568 -5.19 27.63 -19.43
CA TYR A 568 -6.56 27.79 -18.98
C TYR A 568 -7.44 28.32 -20.13
N TYR A 569 -8.61 27.71 -20.33
CA TYR A 569 -9.56 28.10 -21.36
C TYR A 569 -10.96 28.23 -20.73
N THR A 570 -11.68 29.31 -21.09
CA THR A 570 -13.10 29.48 -20.75
C THR A 570 -13.88 29.55 -22.05
N TYR A 571 -14.91 28.69 -22.21
CA TYR A 571 -15.67 28.52 -23.44
C TYR A 571 -14.79 28.32 -24.67
N GLY A 572 -13.69 27.55 -24.53
CA GLY A 572 -12.72 27.26 -25.61
C GLY A 572 -11.74 28.41 -25.91
N GLN A 573 -11.88 29.57 -25.26
CA GLN A 573 -11.01 30.73 -25.42
C GLN A 573 -9.87 30.70 -24.41
N TRP A 574 -8.62 30.82 -24.88
CA TRP A 574 -7.47 30.86 -23.99
C TRP A 574 -7.48 32.11 -23.12
N GLN A 575 -7.23 31.92 -21.82
CA GLN A 575 -7.15 32.98 -20.82
C GLN A 575 -5.71 33.13 -20.35
N GLU A 576 -5.12 34.28 -20.51
CA GLU A 576 -3.72 34.55 -20.18
C GLU A 576 -3.49 34.54 -18.67
N GLN A 577 -4.26 35.31 -17.91
CA GLN A 577 -4.04 35.49 -16.47
C GLN A 577 -4.21 34.23 -15.62
N PRO A 578 -5.23 33.36 -15.81
CA PRO A 578 -5.32 32.07 -15.10
C PRO A 578 -4.28 31.07 -15.55
N SER A 579 -3.71 31.23 -16.77
CA SER A 579 -2.64 30.35 -17.27
C SER A 579 -1.35 30.55 -16.46
N ARG A 580 -0.62 29.45 -16.21
CA ARG A 580 0.56 29.47 -15.34
C ARG A 580 1.75 28.74 -15.96
N ARG A 581 2.94 29.21 -15.61
CA ARG A 581 4.20 28.49 -15.83
C ARG A 581 4.97 28.45 -14.51
N TYR A 582 5.44 27.27 -14.14
CA TYR A 582 6.26 27.03 -12.96
C TYR A 582 7.57 26.41 -13.40
N ALA A 583 8.66 26.80 -12.76
CA ALA A 583 10.01 26.29 -13.00
C ALA A 583 10.74 26.25 -11.66
N ASP A 584 10.53 25.17 -10.90
CA ASP A 584 10.89 25.11 -9.49
C ASP A 584 11.85 23.98 -9.19
N TRP A 585 12.74 24.22 -8.22
CA TRP A 585 13.69 23.26 -7.68
C TRP A 585 13.20 22.74 -6.32
N PHE A 586 13.26 21.43 -6.12
CA PHE A 586 12.83 20.75 -4.93
C PHE A 586 13.97 19.90 -4.33
N PRO A 587 14.88 20.54 -3.56
CA PRO A 587 15.93 19.83 -2.84
C PRO A 587 15.37 18.99 -1.70
N SER A 588 16.09 17.91 -1.36
CA SER A 588 15.84 17.06 -0.21
C SER A 588 17.15 16.57 0.38
N ALA A 589 17.23 16.47 1.71
CA ALA A 589 18.37 15.94 2.42
C ALA A 589 17.90 15.12 3.62
N SER A 590 18.60 14.04 3.93
CA SER A 590 18.33 13.22 5.12
C SER A 590 19.63 12.71 5.73
N LEU A 591 19.67 12.71 7.05
CA LEU A 591 20.75 12.16 7.84
C LEU A 591 20.12 11.23 8.87
N SER A 592 20.48 9.95 8.88
CA SER A 592 19.94 8.99 9.83
C SER A 592 21.08 8.18 10.48
N TRP A 593 20.90 7.86 11.76
CA TRP A 593 21.84 7.08 12.53
C TRP A 593 21.11 6.09 13.42
N SER A 594 21.64 4.85 13.50
CA SER A 594 21.07 3.78 14.29
C SER A 594 22.17 2.97 14.97
N LYS A 595 22.14 2.92 16.33
CA LYS A 595 23.05 2.10 17.13
C LYS A 595 22.35 1.59 18.40
N GLY A 596 22.30 0.28 18.55
CA GLY A 596 21.65 -0.36 19.69
C GLY A 596 20.14 -0.10 19.70
N LYS A 597 19.62 0.52 20.78
CA LYS A 597 18.20 0.89 20.93
C LYS A 597 17.89 2.30 20.41
N TRP A 598 18.91 3.09 20.08
CA TRP A 598 18.77 4.45 19.60
C TRP A 598 18.76 4.50 18.08
N SER A 599 17.83 5.23 17.55
CA SER A 599 17.79 5.60 16.14
C SER A 599 17.26 7.02 16.01
N TRP A 600 17.88 7.84 15.18
CA TRP A 600 17.37 9.16 14.85
C TRP A 600 17.53 9.47 13.37
N GLN A 601 16.71 10.37 12.87
CA GLN A 601 16.74 10.89 11.51
C GLN A 601 16.40 12.36 11.54
N LEU A 602 17.23 13.16 10.87
CA LEU A 602 16.95 14.54 10.54
C LEU A 602 16.72 14.61 9.04
N GLY A 603 15.62 15.22 8.62
CA GLY A 603 15.25 15.37 7.23
C GLY A 603 14.89 16.80 6.88
N TYR A 604 15.28 17.26 5.71
CA TYR A 604 14.80 18.49 5.07
C TYR A 604 14.20 18.15 3.72
N THR A 605 13.06 18.76 3.42
CA THR A 605 12.42 18.64 2.12
C THR A 605 11.77 19.94 1.72
N ARG A 606 11.96 20.34 0.46
CA ARG A 606 11.14 21.32 -0.22
C ARG A 606 10.16 20.61 -1.14
N LYS A 607 8.89 20.88 -0.98
CA LYS A 607 7.78 20.26 -1.71
C LYS A 607 6.79 21.32 -2.19
N THR A 608 5.82 20.92 -2.99
CA THR A 608 4.73 21.81 -3.42
C THR A 608 3.37 21.20 -3.13
N HIS A 609 2.40 22.05 -2.86
CA HIS A 609 0.99 21.70 -2.87
C HIS A 609 0.30 22.45 -4.00
N ARG A 610 -0.23 21.71 -4.99
CA ARG A 610 -0.91 22.27 -6.16
C ARG A 610 -2.42 22.23 -5.96
N PRO A 611 -3.15 23.28 -6.38
CA PRO A 611 -4.60 23.24 -6.33
C PRO A 611 -5.13 22.07 -7.19
N SER A 612 -6.24 21.47 -6.74
CA SER A 612 -6.96 20.50 -7.58
C SER A 612 -7.51 21.19 -8.82
N TYR A 613 -7.75 20.43 -9.90
CA TYR A 613 -8.38 21.03 -11.09
C TYR A 613 -9.79 21.53 -10.78
N ASN A 614 -10.47 20.90 -9.81
CA ASN A 614 -11.78 21.36 -9.32
C ASN A 614 -11.70 22.73 -8.66
N SER A 615 -10.67 22.98 -7.82
CA SER A 615 -10.47 24.27 -7.16
C SER A 615 -10.06 25.40 -8.11
N LEU A 616 -9.56 25.05 -9.32
CA LEU A 616 -9.16 26.00 -10.35
C LEU A 616 -10.27 26.40 -11.32
N ARG A 617 -11.45 25.76 -11.27
CA ARG A 617 -12.57 26.14 -12.14
C ARG A 617 -13.12 27.51 -11.77
N ASP A 618 -13.74 28.17 -12.73
CA ASP A 618 -14.51 29.39 -12.51
C ASP A 618 -15.98 29.14 -12.12
N GLU A 619 -16.32 27.89 -11.90
CA GLU A 619 -17.63 27.42 -11.50
C GLU A 619 -18.03 27.99 -10.12
N ILE A 620 -19.24 28.49 -10.04
CA ILE A 620 -19.91 28.90 -8.81
C ILE A 620 -21.11 27.99 -8.63
N GLN A 621 -21.11 27.20 -7.58
CA GLN A 621 -22.19 26.29 -7.22
C GLN A 621 -23.19 26.98 -6.34
N TYR A 622 -24.47 26.79 -6.63
CA TYR A 622 -25.57 27.23 -5.80
C TYR A 622 -25.86 26.20 -4.69
N ASP A 623 -25.55 26.53 -3.45
CA ASP A 623 -25.91 25.66 -2.30
C ASP A 623 -27.29 26.02 -1.76
N ASN A 624 -27.55 27.30 -1.57
CA ASN A 624 -28.82 27.91 -1.27
C ASN A 624 -28.76 29.43 -1.55
N ARG A 625 -29.86 30.15 -1.44
CA ARG A 625 -29.91 31.60 -1.76
C ARG A 625 -28.96 32.50 -0.96
N TYR A 626 -28.41 32.03 0.16
CA TYR A 626 -27.49 32.79 1.01
C TYR A 626 -26.06 32.20 1.02
N THR A 627 -25.82 31.11 0.30
CA THR A 627 -24.52 30.45 0.32
C THR A 627 -24.19 29.89 -1.07
N TYR A 628 -23.06 30.35 -1.60
CA TYR A 628 -22.45 29.83 -2.84
C TYR A 628 -21.09 29.28 -2.54
N GLU A 629 -20.68 28.26 -3.27
CA GLU A 629 -19.33 27.70 -3.20
C GLU A 629 -18.69 27.76 -4.59
N GLY A 630 -17.41 28.10 -4.70
CA GLY A 630 -16.77 28.23 -6.00
C GLY A 630 -15.31 27.89 -6.04
N GLY A 631 -14.84 27.63 -7.24
CA GLY A 631 -13.41 27.56 -7.52
C GLY A 631 -12.77 28.94 -7.62
N ASN A 632 -11.45 28.93 -7.81
CA ASN A 632 -10.68 30.16 -8.01
C ASN A 632 -9.57 29.89 -9.06
N PRO A 633 -9.76 30.34 -10.30
CA PRO A 633 -8.78 30.18 -11.38
C PRO A 633 -7.42 30.80 -11.07
N TYR A 634 -7.39 31.77 -10.16
CA TYR A 634 -6.19 32.54 -9.81
C TYR A 634 -5.36 31.92 -8.70
N LEU A 635 -5.74 30.76 -8.17
CA LEU A 635 -4.93 30.03 -7.18
C LEU A 635 -3.53 29.70 -7.71
N ARG A 636 -2.57 29.88 -6.84
CA ARG A 636 -1.17 29.53 -7.08
C ARG A 636 -0.77 28.34 -6.24
N SER A 637 0.14 27.53 -6.75
CA SER A 637 0.75 26.45 -5.99
C SER A 637 1.48 26.98 -4.76
N SER A 638 1.32 26.32 -3.63
CA SER A 638 2.09 26.59 -2.42
C SER A 638 3.42 25.86 -2.48
N VAL A 639 4.47 26.46 -1.92
CA VAL A 639 5.77 25.81 -1.71
C VAL A 639 5.95 25.56 -0.22
N VAL A 640 6.34 24.34 0.15
CA VAL A 640 6.45 23.88 1.54
C VAL A 640 7.88 23.48 1.83
N ASP A 641 8.57 24.20 2.69
CA ASP A 641 9.84 23.82 3.29
C ASP A 641 9.57 23.16 4.64
N ASN A 642 10.14 21.97 4.85
CA ASN A 642 9.87 21.19 6.04
C ASN A 642 11.15 20.58 6.61
N VAL A 643 11.38 20.73 7.90
CA VAL A 643 12.45 20.09 8.68
C VAL A 643 11.81 19.13 9.67
N ASP A 644 12.23 17.88 9.68
CA ASP A 644 11.73 16.82 10.57
C ASP A 644 12.87 16.19 11.35
N LEU A 645 12.70 16.06 12.67
CA LEU A 645 13.50 15.23 13.53
C LEU A 645 12.68 14.05 14.03
N ASN A 646 13.17 12.84 13.81
CA ASN A 646 12.60 11.60 14.31
C ASN A 646 13.60 10.93 15.25
N VAL A 647 13.18 10.54 16.46
CA VAL A 647 13.99 9.83 17.44
C VAL A 647 13.22 8.61 17.94
N VAL A 648 13.87 7.46 17.94
CA VAL A 648 13.31 6.21 18.50
C VAL A 648 14.27 5.66 19.54
N HIS A 649 13.74 5.32 20.69
CA HIS A 649 14.45 4.62 21.74
C HIS A 649 13.60 3.47 22.30
N GLY A 650 13.88 2.24 21.86
CA GLY A 650 13.12 1.07 22.30
C GLY A 650 11.65 1.14 21.90
N TRP A 651 10.76 1.34 22.88
CA TRP A 651 9.31 1.42 22.72
C TRP A 651 8.78 2.88 22.65
N LEU A 652 9.66 3.86 22.76
CA LEU A 652 9.34 5.29 22.71
C LEU A 652 9.79 5.89 21.37
N SER A 653 8.93 6.66 20.73
CA SER A 653 9.29 7.43 19.54
C SER A 653 8.81 8.88 19.66
N LEU A 654 9.68 9.81 19.28
CA LEU A 654 9.43 11.24 19.19
C LEU A 654 9.61 11.69 17.75
N ASN A 655 8.66 12.47 17.24
CA ASN A 655 8.81 13.25 16.03
C ASN A 655 8.62 14.72 16.39
N ALA A 656 9.44 15.61 15.86
CA ALA A 656 9.24 17.05 15.96
C ALA A 656 9.62 17.69 14.62
N GLY A 657 8.95 18.76 14.26
CA GLY A 657 9.23 19.41 12.98
C GLY A 657 8.78 20.85 12.93
N TYR A 658 9.35 21.53 11.95
CA TYR A 658 9.00 22.90 11.57
C TYR A 658 8.64 22.93 10.08
N ARG A 659 7.58 23.64 9.76
CA ARG A 659 7.09 23.83 8.39
C ARG A 659 6.93 25.30 8.08
N TYR A 660 7.45 25.72 6.94
CA TYR A 660 7.17 27.00 6.32
C TYR A 660 6.45 26.77 4.98
N THR A 661 5.33 27.44 4.77
CA THR A 661 4.56 27.35 3.52
C THR A 661 4.45 28.73 2.90
N ASP A 662 5.00 28.90 1.70
CA ASP A 662 4.78 30.08 0.87
C ASP A 662 3.44 29.93 0.12
N LYS A 663 2.63 30.95 0.13
CA LYS A 663 1.31 31.04 -0.52
C LYS A 663 0.37 29.86 -0.17
N PRO A 664 0.12 29.57 1.12
CA PRO A 664 -0.84 28.53 1.47
C PRO A 664 -2.21 28.83 0.90
N MET A 665 -2.93 27.77 0.49
CA MET A 665 -4.30 27.85 -0.02
C MET A 665 -5.25 27.58 1.14
N ILE A 666 -5.97 28.61 1.55
CA ILE A 666 -6.82 28.59 2.75
C ILE A 666 -8.29 28.66 2.31
N TRP A 667 -9.12 27.81 2.87
CA TRP A 667 -10.58 27.85 2.69
C TRP A 667 -11.14 29.02 3.46
N THR A 668 -11.91 29.89 2.77
CA THR A 668 -12.39 31.16 3.29
C THR A 668 -13.87 31.36 3.01
N ALA A 669 -14.47 32.24 3.80
CA ALA A 669 -15.80 32.76 3.58
C ALA A 669 -15.74 34.29 3.42
N SER A 670 -16.43 34.82 2.41
CA SER A 670 -16.53 36.25 2.14
C SER A 670 -17.89 36.61 1.57
N LEU A 671 -18.19 37.87 1.38
CA LEU A 671 -19.41 38.26 0.67
C LEU A 671 -19.24 38.05 -0.84
N TYR A 672 -20.27 37.53 -1.50
CA TYR A 672 -20.31 37.34 -2.95
C TYR A 672 -20.60 38.67 -3.65
N GLN A 673 -19.62 39.23 -4.34
CA GLN A 673 -19.73 40.51 -5.08
C GLN A 673 -20.34 41.68 -4.25
N GLY A 674 -20.10 41.69 -2.93
CA GLY A 674 -20.67 42.66 -2.00
C GLY A 674 -22.15 42.44 -1.68
N GLN A 675 -22.77 41.37 -2.11
CA GLN A 675 -24.14 40.98 -1.77
C GLN A 675 -24.16 40.27 -0.42
N ASP A 676 -25.31 40.22 0.22
CA ASP A 676 -25.54 39.50 1.48
C ASP A 676 -25.64 37.98 1.25
N ILE A 677 -24.64 37.44 0.54
CA ILE A 677 -24.50 36.01 0.20
C ILE A 677 -23.09 35.58 0.60
N ILE A 678 -22.99 34.49 1.33
CA ILE A 678 -21.70 33.88 1.72
C ILE A 678 -21.10 33.20 0.50
N PHE A 679 -19.84 33.49 0.21
CA PHE A 679 -19.09 32.86 -0.84
C PHE A 679 -17.90 32.09 -0.26
N LEU A 680 -17.97 30.76 -0.38
CA LEU A 680 -16.95 29.82 0.07
C LEU A 680 -15.98 29.51 -1.07
N ARG A 681 -14.69 29.76 -0.85
CA ARG A 681 -13.63 29.43 -1.85
C ARG A 681 -12.24 29.41 -1.21
N ASN A 682 -11.30 28.80 -1.90
CA ASN A 682 -9.90 28.86 -1.52
C ASN A 682 -9.22 30.15 -2.00
N LEU A 683 -8.41 30.75 -1.13
CA LEU A 683 -7.56 31.91 -1.45
C LEU A 683 -6.12 31.63 -1.02
N ASN A 684 -5.14 32.24 -1.73
CA ASN A 684 -3.75 32.19 -1.28
C ASN A 684 -3.51 33.28 -0.22
N PHE A 685 -2.95 32.89 0.91
CA PHE A 685 -2.41 33.79 1.92
C PHE A 685 -0.91 34.02 1.67
N THR A 686 -0.28 34.94 2.37
CA THR A 686 1.13 35.27 2.14
C THR A 686 2.03 34.13 2.50
N HIS A 687 1.91 33.59 3.71
CA HIS A 687 2.66 32.46 4.23
C HIS A 687 1.96 31.82 5.41
N SER A 688 2.37 30.61 5.76
CA SER A 688 2.09 30.02 7.08
C SER A 688 3.33 29.36 7.65
N GLN A 689 3.44 29.36 8.99
CA GLN A 689 4.50 28.69 9.73
C GLN A 689 3.86 27.74 10.71
N GLY A 690 4.43 26.55 10.88
CA GLY A 690 3.89 25.54 11.78
C GLY A 690 4.99 24.81 12.54
N VAL A 691 4.75 24.57 13.81
CA VAL A 691 5.53 23.66 14.63
C VAL A 691 4.66 22.48 15.03
N TYR A 692 5.23 21.30 15.06
CA TYR A 692 4.50 20.09 15.44
C TYR A 692 5.40 19.09 16.15
N ALA A 693 4.80 18.29 17.03
CA ALA A 693 5.48 17.19 17.71
C ALA A 693 4.51 16.04 17.95
N SER A 694 5.01 14.81 17.91
CA SER A 694 4.26 13.59 18.22
C SER A 694 5.10 12.70 19.13
N LEU A 695 4.57 12.33 20.28
CA LEU A 695 5.17 11.38 21.22
C LEU A 695 4.35 10.10 21.23
N VAL A 696 4.97 8.98 20.89
CA VAL A 696 4.31 7.67 20.85
C VAL A 696 5.03 6.69 21.74
N ALA A 697 4.27 6.03 22.61
CA ALA A 697 4.73 4.97 23.50
C ALA A 697 4.02 3.64 23.16
N THR A 698 4.81 2.59 22.90
CA THR A 698 4.31 1.24 22.55
C THR A 698 4.87 0.16 23.50
N PRO A 699 4.61 0.24 24.83
CA PRO A 699 5.07 -0.77 25.77
C PRO A 699 4.37 -2.12 25.55
N ARG A 700 4.97 -3.19 26.06
CA ARG A 700 4.42 -4.55 26.00
C ARG A 700 4.30 -5.12 27.39
N LEU A 701 3.10 -5.49 27.78
CA LEU A 701 2.77 -5.95 29.11
C LEU A 701 2.10 -7.34 29.02
N GLY A 702 2.90 -8.36 28.73
CA GLY A 702 2.41 -9.73 28.52
C GLY A 702 1.48 -9.84 27.31
N CYS A 703 0.19 -10.16 27.54
CA CYS A 703 -0.84 -10.24 26.49
C CYS A 703 -1.42 -8.87 26.10
N TYR A 704 -1.13 -7.82 26.86
CA TYR A 704 -1.61 -6.45 26.61
C TYR A 704 -0.55 -5.59 25.93
N HIS A 705 -0.92 -5.02 24.78
CA HIS A 705 -0.04 -4.25 23.90
C HIS A 705 -0.70 -2.90 23.60
N PRO A 706 -0.52 -1.90 24.45
CA PRO A 706 -1.04 -0.56 24.21
C PRO A 706 -0.12 0.26 23.31
N MET A 707 -0.71 1.22 22.61
CA MET A 707 -0.04 2.34 21.97
C MET A 707 -0.70 3.62 22.47
N PHE A 708 0.08 4.50 23.08
CA PHE A 708 -0.35 5.83 23.50
C PHE A 708 0.35 6.87 22.62
N GLU A 709 -0.41 7.79 22.08
CA GLU A 709 0.10 8.86 21.23
C GLU A 709 -0.47 10.20 21.66
N VAL A 710 0.42 11.18 21.76
CA VAL A 710 0.07 12.57 22.01
C VAL A 710 0.68 13.39 20.89
N ASP A 711 -0.17 14.10 20.15
CA ASP A 711 0.24 14.99 19.09
C ASP A 711 0.03 16.44 19.51
N TYR A 712 0.95 17.28 19.11
CA TYR A 712 0.93 18.73 19.28
C TYR A 712 1.15 19.39 17.92
N SER A 713 0.37 20.42 17.60
CA SER A 713 0.63 21.29 16.46
C SER A 713 0.19 22.73 16.73
N GLN A 714 0.89 23.67 16.16
CA GLN A 714 0.51 25.08 16.20
C GLN A 714 0.87 25.75 14.86
N THR A 715 -0.13 26.36 14.22
CA THR A 715 0.00 27.03 12.94
C THR A 715 -0.14 28.54 13.10
N PHE A 716 0.80 29.29 12.56
CA PHE A 716 0.80 30.74 12.51
C PHE A 716 0.54 31.15 11.06
N LEU A 717 -0.63 31.69 10.81
CA LEU A 717 -1.06 32.13 9.49
C LEU A 717 -0.66 33.59 9.26
N GLY A 718 -0.02 33.86 8.13
CA GLY A 718 0.33 35.19 7.68
C GLY A 718 -0.90 35.98 7.19
N ARG A 719 -0.69 37.14 6.65
CA ARG A 719 -1.76 38.03 6.17
C ARG A 719 -2.54 37.38 5.02
N GLY A 720 -3.87 37.42 5.14
CA GLY A 720 -4.79 37.06 4.07
C GLY A 720 -4.92 38.17 3.01
N PRO A 721 -5.74 37.92 1.99
CA PRO A 721 -6.29 38.99 1.14
C PRO A 721 -6.98 40.05 2.00
N VAL A 722 -7.23 41.23 1.41
CA VAL A 722 -7.88 42.37 2.07
C VAL A 722 -9.15 41.91 2.81
N ASP A 723 -9.33 42.33 4.05
CA ASP A 723 -10.50 42.12 4.92
C ASP A 723 -10.58 40.73 5.62
N ILE A 724 -9.63 39.81 5.45
CA ILE A 724 -9.61 38.57 6.24
C ILE A 724 -8.49 38.64 7.28
N THR A 725 -8.85 38.76 8.55
CA THR A 725 -7.91 38.76 9.67
C THR A 725 -7.68 37.36 10.19
N PRO A 726 -6.46 36.82 10.15
CA PRO A 726 -6.16 35.51 10.72
C PRO A 726 -6.50 35.47 12.22
N GLN A 727 -7.08 34.38 12.65
CA GLN A 727 -7.32 34.13 14.07
C GLN A 727 -5.99 33.91 14.82
N PRO A 728 -5.89 34.28 16.11
CA PRO A 728 -4.69 34.01 16.90
C PRO A 728 -4.32 32.51 16.89
N ALA A 729 -3.04 32.23 16.69
CA ALA A 729 -2.53 30.85 16.72
C ALA A 729 -2.78 30.19 18.08
N GLN A 730 -3.28 28.99 18.07
CA GLN A 730 -3.54 28.18 19.26
C GLN A 730 -2.76 26.87 19.20
N ALA A 731 -2.33 26.39 20.37
CA ALA A 731 -1.76 25.06 20.51
C ALA A 731 -2.87 24.00 20.37
N ASN A 732 -2.72 23.12 19.41
CA ASN A 732 -3.65 22.02 19.15
C ASN A 732 -3.06 20.72 19.69
N PHE A 733 -3.86 19.95 20.39
CA PHE A 733 -3.49 18.64 20.88
C PHE A 733 -4.43 17.58 20.33
N SER A 734 -3.92 16.35 20.15
CA SER A 734 -4.74 15.16 19.96
C SER A 734 -4.15 14.00 20.76
N PHE A 735 -5.03 13.12 21.22
CA PHE A 735 -4.69 11.97 22.06
C PHE A 735 -5.26 10.73 21.41
N ARG A 736 -4.44 9.68 21.36
CA ARG A 736 -4.85 8.38 20.84
C ARG A 736 -4.34 7.27 21.74
N ALA A 737 -5.20 6.32 22.05
CA ALA A 737 -4.85 5.12 22.79
C ALA A 737 -5.40 3.90 22.03
N ASN A 738 -4.54 3.15 21.37
CA ASN A 738 -4.87 1.90 20.72
C ASN A 738 -4.45 0.77 21.63
N ASN A 739 -5.41 0.01 22.11
CA ASN A 739 -5.19 -1.05 23.09
C ASN A 739 -5.49 -2.39 22.46
N ARG A 740 -4.51 -3.27 22.41
CA ARG A 740 -4.66 -4.63 21.90
C ARG A 740 -4.44 -5.64 23.03
N LEU A 741 -5.39 -6.55 23.17
CA LEU A 741 -5.33 -7.69 24.07
C LEU A 741 -5.29 -8.98 23.23
N ASN A 742 -4.23 -9.77 23.36
CA ASN A 742 -4.07 -11.06 22.71
C ASN A 742 -4.55 -12.17 23.64
N ILE A 743 -5.61 -12.88 23.25
CA ILE A 743 -6.19 -14.01 24.00
C ILE A 743 -5.80 -15.31 23.28
N GLY A 744 -4.74 -15.94 23.77
CA GLY A 744 -4.13 -17.09 23.10
C GLY A 744 -3.50 -16.69 21.75
N GLN A 745 -3.47 -17.64 20.81
CA GLN A 745 -2.80 -17.42 19.50
C GLN A 745 -3.74 -16.88 18.42
N HIS A 746 -5.04 -17.06 18.55
CA HIS A 746 -6.00 -16.84 17.45
C HIS A 746 -7.03 -15.76 17.71
N THR A 747 -7.16 -15.26 18.95
CA THR A 747 -8.19 -14.24 19.30
C THR A 747 -7.53 -12.95 19.76
N ARG A 748 -8.02 -11.80 19.26
CA ARG A 748 -7.54 -10.48 19.63
C ARG A 748 -8.69 -9.53 19.84
N ILE A 749 -8.56 -8.71 20.86
CA ILE A 749 -9.49 -7.60 21.15
C ILE A 749 -8.72 -6.30 20.97
N PHE A 750 -9.32 -5.36 20.27
CA PHE A 750 -8.82 -4.00 20.08
C PHE A 750 -9.82 -3.04 20.69
N VAL A 751 -9.32 -2.10 21.48
CA VAL A 751 -10.09 -0.99 22.04
C VAL A 751 -9.33 0.30 21.73
N ASN A 752 -9.86 1.07 20.82
CA ASN A 752 -9.23 2.29 20.31
C ASN A 752 -9.99 3.50 20.78
N LEU A 753 -9.30 4.42 21.41
CA LEU A 753 -9.81 5.71 21.86
C LEU A 753 -9.07 6.82 21.13
N SER A 754 -9.80 7.78 20.59
CA SER A 754 -9.26 9.03 20.10
C SER A 754 -9.99 10.21 20.72
N TYR A 755 -9.26 11.28 21.00
CA TYR A 755 -9.82 12.52 21.52
C TYR A 755 -9.01 13.72 21.04
N SER A 756 -9.70 14.71 20.47
CA SER A 756 -9.14 16.00 20.09
C SER A 756 -9.92 17.09 20.83
N PRO A 757 -9.28 17.87 21.72
CA PRO A 757 -9.90 19.04 22.35
C PRO A 757 -10.20 20.12 21.30
N LEU A 758 -10.62 21.30 21.75
CA LEU A 758 -10.78 22.46 20.88
C LEU A 758 -9.48 22.72 20.11
N GLN A 759 -9.60 22.81 18.79
CA GLN A 759 -8.48 23.08 17.87
C GLN A 759 -8.75 24.33 17.04
N ARG A 760 -7.69 25.04 16.72
CA ARG A 760 -7.71 26.09 15.70
C ARG A 760 -6.73 25.77 14.59
N ASP A 761 -7.24 25.62 13.42
CA ASP A 761 -6.42 25.38 12.22
C ASP A 761 -6.78 26.43 11.17
N GLU A 762 -5.83 27.31 10.90
CA GLU A 762 -6.01 28.44 10.00
C GLU A 762 -7.18 29.34 10.40
N LEU A 763 -8.27 29.35 9.62
CA LEU A 763 -9.49 30.10 9.91
C LEU A 763 -10.59 29.27 10.59
N LEU A 764 -10.36 27.97 10.75
CA LEU A 764 -11.30 27.02 11.34
C LEU A 764 -11.08 26.90 12.85
N CYS A 765 -12.18 26.94 13.59
CA CYS A 765 -12.23 26.56 15.00
C CYS A 765 -13.00 25.24 15.12
N ILE A 766 -12.30 24.14 15.39
CA ILE A 766 -12.87 22.78 15.46
C ILE A 766 -13.17 22.47 16.92
N ARG A 767 -14.42 22.16 17.24
CA ARG A 767 -14.86 21.84 18.60
C ARG A 767 -14.42 20.42 19.00
N PRO A 768 -14.35 20.10 20.30
CA PRO A 768 -13.90 18.80 20.78
C PRO A 768 -14.64 17.64 20.15
N THR A 769 -13.89 16.64 19.69
CA THR A 769 -14.42 15.40 19.07
C THR A 769 -13.62 14.20 19.57
N GLY A 770 -14.23 13.01 19.52
CA GLY A 770 -13.54 11.77 19.88
C GLY A 770 -14.31 10.55 19.41
N SER A 771 -13.68 9.38 19.48
CA SER A 771 -14.32 8.09 19.20
C SER A 771 -13.83 7.00 20.16
N LEU A 772 -14.69 6.05 20.44
CA LEU A 772 -14.35 4.77 21.07
C LEU A 772 -14.79 3.65 20.15
N ASP A 773 -13.81 2.88 19.65
CA ASP A 773 -14.02 1.77 18.74
C ASP A 773 -13.56 0.47 19.39
N VAL A 774 -14.35 -0.59 19.21
CA VAL A 774 -14.04 -1.93 19.72
C VAL A 774 -14.09 -2.93 18.57
N ARG A 775 -13.08 -3.80 18.49
CA ARG A 775 -13.04 -4.88 17.50
C ARG A 775 -12.57 -6.18 18.16
N LEU A 776 -13.23 -7.27 17.84
CA LEU A 776 -12.84 -8.64 18.15
C LEU A 776 -12.48 -9.35 16.85
N THR A 777 -11.30 -9.97 16.78
CA THR A 777 -10.91 -10.80 15.64
C THR A 777 -10.55 -12.20 16.08
N ARG A 778 -10.93 -13.20 15.27
CA ARG A 778 -10.57 -14.59 15.47
C ARG A 778 -10.13 -15.25 14.17
N SER A 779 -8.94 -15.85 14.21
CA SER A 779 -8.41 -16.66 13.11
C SER A 779 -8.92 -18.10 13.24
N LEU A 780 -9.38 -18.67 12.13
CA LEU A 780 -9.94 -20.02 11.98
C LEU A 780 -9.30 -20.71 10.78
N LEU A 781 -9.49 -22.04 10.64
CA LEU A 781 -9.00 -22.83 9.50
C LEU A 781 -7.49 -22.65 9.27
N SER A 782 -6.68 -22.81 10.30
CA SER A 782 -5.21 -22.61 10.23
C SER A 782 -4.83 -21.24 9.66
N ASP A 783 -5.49 -20.20 10.16
CA ASP A 783 -5.34 -18.79 9.76
C ASP A 783 -5.79 -18.45 8.31
N GLN A 784 -6.46 -19.39 7.61
CA GLN A 784 -7.02 -19.10 6.28
C GLN A 784 -8.25 -18.19 6.34
N LEU A 785 -9.08 -18.32 7.38
CA LEU A 785 -10.26 -17.49 7.61
C LEU A 785 -10.08 -16.63 8.84
N VAL A 786 -10.24 -15.32 8.69
CA VAL A 786 -10.29 -14.37 9.81
C VAL A 786 -11.69 -13.77 9.88
N VAL A 787 -12.35 -13.94 11.01
CA VAL A 787 -13.64 -13.34 11.33
C VAL A 787 -13.40 -12.17 12.27
N GLY A 788 -13.94 -10.99 11.95
CA GLY A 788 -13.88 -9.80 12.79
C GLY A 788 -15.28 -9.29 13.10
N LEU A 789 -15.54 -8.98 14.35
CA LEU A 789 -16.71 -8.21 14.78
C LEU A 789 -16.23 -6.83 15.20
N PHE A 790 -16.91 -5.78 14.83
CA PHE A 790 -16.54 -4.42 15.21
C PHE A 790 -17.74 -3.57 15.58
N ALA A 791 -17.47 -2.60 16.44
CA ALA A 791 -18.40 -1.54 16.81
C ALA A 791 -17.61 -0.23 16.86
N ASN A 792 -17.98 0.72 16.04
CA ASN A 792 -17.33 2.03 15.93
C ASN A 792 -18.17 3.10 16.61
N ASP A 793 -17.49 4.14 17.12
CA ASP A 793 -18.09 5.33 17.77
C ASP A 793 -19.16 4.98 18.79
N LEU A 794 -18.84 4.04 19.71
CA LEU A 794 -19.76 3.54 20.74
C LEU A 794 -20.38 4.67 21.57
N LEU A 795 -19.62 5.75 21.82
CA LEU A 795 -20.03 6.88 22.63
C LEU A 795 -20.84 7.94 21.86
N LYS A 796 -20.98 7.80 20.53
CA LYS A 796 -21.64 8.79 19.66
C LYS A 796 -21.00 10.19 19.76
N THR A 797 -19.67 10.25 19.86
CA THR A 797 -18.90 11.47 20.07
C THR A 797 -18.10 11.91 18.83
N SER A 798 -18.06 11.12 17.77
CA SER A 798 -17.46 11.47 16.48
C SER A 798 -18.39 12.41 15.69
N LYS A 799 -18.46 13.67 16.16
CA LYS A 799 -19.24 14.73 15.55
C LYS A 799 -18.35 15.68 14.77
N GLU A 800 -18.84 16.17 13.64
CA GLU A 800 -18.22 17.25 12.87
C GLU A 800 -18.78 18.58 13.37
N ARG A 801 -18.00 19.31 14.15
CA ARG A 801 -18.38 20.59 14.73
C ARG A 801 -17.28 21.61 14.53
N TRP A 802 -17.57 22.65 13.76
CA TRP A 802 -16.60 23.70 13.49
C TRP A 802 -17.24 25.06 13.30
N ALA A 803 -16.43 26.10 13.42
CA ALA A 803 -16.77 27.48 13.05
C ALA A 803 -15.68 27.98 12.06
N LEU A 804 -16.12 28.57 10.96
CA LEU A 804 -15.28 29.27 9.99
C LEU A 804 -15.53 30.76 10.15
N TYR A 805 -14.46 31.52 10.40
CA TYR A 805 -14.49 32.97 10.53
C TYR A 805 -13.95 33.62 9.26
N GLY A 806 -14.84 34.25 8.49
CA GLY A 806 -14.50 34.98 7.28
C GLY A 806 -14.52 36.49 7.48
N SER A 807 -14.39 37.26 6.38
CA SER A 807 -14.65 38.67 6.34
C SER A 807 -16.16 38.89 6.33
N HIS A 808 -16.69 39.63 7.31
CA HIS A 808 -18.12 39.91 7.41
C HIS A 808 -19.02 38.66 7.45
N THR A 809 -18.46 37.48 7.71
CA THR A 809 -19.20 36.23 7.70
C THR A 809 -18.71 35.29 8.79
N GLN A 810 -19.62 34.54 9.39
CA GLN A 810 -19.31 33.43 10.29
C GLN A 810 -20.24 32.28 9.98
N LEU A 811 -19.66 31.11 9.77
CA LEU A 811 -20.40 29.87 9.58
C LEU A 811 -20.09 28.92 10.71
N THR A 812 -21.11 28.25 11.25
CA THR A 812 -20.91 27.15 12.18
C THR A 812 -21.67 25.92 11.71
N LYS A 813 -21.04 24.76 11.86
CA LYS A 813 -21.63 23.45 11.60
C LYS A 813 -21.61 22.62 12.87
N ASP A 814 -22.71 21.95 13.19
CA ASP A 814 -22.79 20.85 14.15
C ASP A 814 -23.50 19.69 13.45
N ALA A 815 -22.75 18.69 13.06
CA ALA A 815 -23.21 17.58 12.26
C ALA A 815 -22.88 16.23 12.90
N TYR A 816 -23.77 15.26 12.68
CA TYR A 816 -23.54 13.86 13.05
C TYR A 816 -23.81 12.93 11.86
N GLY A 817 -22.73 12.36 11.30
CA GLY A 817 -22.75 11.48 10.14
C GLY A 817 -23.09 10.01 10.45
N TYR A 818 -23.80 9.72 11.54
CA TYR A 818 -24.17 8.34 11.97
C TYR A 818 -22.98 7.37 11.96
N SER A 819 -21.82 7.83 12.47
CA SER A 819 -20.56 7.08 12.57
C SER A 819 -20.67 5.85 13.48
N ARG A 820 -21.61 5.84 14.44
CA ARG A 820 -21.86 4.67 15.29
C ARG A 820 -22.47 3.53 14.48
N CYS A 821 -21.68 2.46 14.33
CA CYS A 821 -22.08 1.29 13.58
C CYS A 821 -21.55 0.00 14.22
N VAL A 822 -22.21 -1.10 13.94
CA VAL A 822 -21.73 -2.46 14.23
C VAL A 822 -21.59 -3.23 12.94
N GLY A 823 -20.65 -4.16 12.90
CA GLY A 823 -20.42 -4.91 11.68
C GLY A 823 -19.56 -6.15 11.84
N ILE A 824 -19.45 -6.88 10.75
CA ILE A 824 -18.67 -8.09 10.60
C ILE A 824 -17.73 -7.96 9.41
N THR A 825 -16.53 -8.51 9.57
CA THR A 825 -15.57 -8.68 8.48
C THR A 825 -15.23 -10.16 8.33
N LEU A 826 -15.17 -10.65 7.09
CA LEU A 826 -14.73 -12.00 6.75
C LEU A 826 -13.56 -11.85 5.77
N SER A 827 -12.41 -12.41 6.11
CA SER A 827 -11.24 -12.47 5.23
C SER A 827 -10.85 -13.91 5.02
N TYR A 828 -11.00 -14.43 3.80
CA TYR A 828 -10.64 -15.78 3.43
C TYR A 828 -9.50 -15.76 2.41
N ASN A 829 -8.48 -16.58 2.62
CA ASN A 829 -7.34 -16.72 1.73
C ASN A 829 -7.10 -18.17 1.37
N TYR A 830 -7.11 -18.45 0.08
CA TYR A 830 -6.77 -19.73 -0.50
C TYR A 830 -5.38 -19.65 -1.12
N HIS A 831 -4.43 -20.44 -0.63
CA HIS A 831 -3.02 -20.43 -1.06
C HIS A 831 -2.46 -19.01 -1.24
N PRO A 832 -2.33 -18.21 -0.17
CA PRO A 832 -1.95 -16.81 -0.28
C PRO A 832 -0.58 -16.68 -0.94
N ARG A 833 -0.54 -15.99 -2.09
CA ARG A 833 0.66 -15.78 -2.90
C ARG A 833 0.90 -14.30 -3.09
N ARG A 834 2.10 -13.95 -3.49
CA ARG A 834 2.44 -12.57 -3.79
C ARG A 834 2.34 -12.33 -5.28
N SER A 835 1.60 -11.31 -5.72
CA SER A 835 1.67 -10.80 -7.07
C SER A 835 3.09 -10.36 -7.44
N LYS A 836 3.55 -10.72 -8.63
CA LYS A 836 4.82 -10.29 -9.20
C LYS A 836 4.79 -8.86 -9.76
N TYR A 837 3.62 -8.28 -9.92
CA TYR A 837 3.49 -6.95 -10.50
C TYR A 837 4.31 -5.91 -9.71
N ARG A 838 5.19 -5.18 -10.40
CA ARG A 838 6.17 -4.26 -9.80
C ARG A 838 6.03 -2.81 -10.27
N GLY A 839 5.10 -2.50 -11.17
CA GLY A 839 4.92 -1.15 -11.71
C GLY A 839 4.60 -0.14 -10.60
N THR A 840 5.33 0.97 -10.56
CA THR A 840 5.11 2.08 -9.60
C THR A 840 4.07 3.08 -10.09
N GLY A 841 3.70 3.02 -11.39
CA GLY A 841 2.88 4.01 -12.06
C GLY A 841 3.65 5.31 -12.36
N ALA A 842 3.13 6.09 -13.28
CA ALA A 842 3.62 7.43 -13.63
C ALA A 842 2.50 8.45 -13.48
N GLY A 843 2.83 9.73 -13.24
CA GLY A 843 1.86 10.81 -13.11
C GLY A 843 0.92 10.69 -11.90
N ASN A 844 1.35 10.04 -10.81
CA ASN A 844 0.51 9.85 -9.62
C ASN A 844 0.08 11.20 -9.00
N ALA A 845 0.93 12.22 -9.07
CA ALA A 845 0.63 13.56 -8.59
C ALA A 845 -0.54 14.20 -9.35
N GLU A 846 -0.50 14.15 -10.67
CA GLU A 846 -1.52 14.72 -11.55
C GLU A 846 -2.83 13.92 -11.49
N LYS A 847 -2.72 12.58 -11.42
CA LYS A 847 -3.88 11.70 -11.27
C LYS A 847 -4.69 11.99 -10.02
N ASN A 848 -4.04 12.30 -8.90
CA ASN A 848 -4.71 12.63 -7.63
C ASN A 848 -5.40 14.02 -7.67
N ARG A 849 -5.06 14.88 -8.64
CA ARG A 849 -5.69 16.20 -8.85
C ARG A 849 -6.91 16.15 -9.79
N LEU A 850 -7.02 15.06 -10.60
CA LEU A 850 -8.15 14.78 -11.47
C LEU A 850 -9.38 14.31 -10.67
#